data_9bbad6e7130a63f7c65044d95ac3e8ef
#
_entry.id   9bbad6e7130a63f7c65044d95ac3e8ef
#
_cell.length_a   1.000
_cell.length_b   1.000
_cell.length_c   1.000
_cell.angle_alpha   90.00
_cell.angle_beta   90.00
_cell.angle_gamma   90.00
#
_symmetry.space_group_name_H-M   'P 1'
#
loop_
_entity.id
_entity.type
_entity.pdbx_description
1 polymer ?
#
loop_
_entity_poly.entity_id
_entity_poly.type
_entity_poly.pdbx_seq_one_letter_code
_entity_poly.pdbx_strand_id
1 'polypeptide(L)'
;MNQPRILLLSLAIATGLAACSKKEEATATADAAKPADAATLTLDESKLPGVNRFQLADLDTSKDACTDFGGYVNGKWLAANAIPGDRTSWGAFEMLDERSQAIQRQLAEQAAAMKDAKGVEKIVGDFWSTGMDAAKVNAQGLEPLKGHLDAIAALDSQDKIADYVRSSAAKGENFLFGFGPEADFKDSKMNIAYAMQGGLGLPDKGYYFDADKKDKLAAYEAHIAKVLELSGVPAADAGTQAKDVIAFETRLAKVSKSSEEMSRDVGLYYNPVSPADADKLTPNFAWSKFFESQGVAVPKMFSLAIPAFHQEVSRMLADVPAAQWQSYLRFHTVDGASPYLADAFAEEHFNFYNKALRGQKEMKERGKRVLDTIESETGEALGQMYVKVAFSPESKARMETLVKNLSEALKTRIENLAWMGDETKKKAMEKWASFTPKIGYPDKWRSWEGLVTGRDSYIGNVLAANEFNYKWMMGKIGKPVDRTEWGMPPQMVNAYYNPLQNEIVFPAAILQPPFFDANADDALNYGGIGAVIGHEMIHGYDDQGSRFDATGKFENWWTPDDAKGFSGRTDKLVAQFNGYEAVPGKFVNGKLTLGENIADLGGLATAYDALQRATAGQPDPKLDGLTRDQRFFANWATVWRRNFTPEELNVRLTTDPHAPANFRAIGAPSNLPTFAAAFSCKPGQPMVREGDKQVVIW
;
A
#
# COMPACT_ATOMS: atom_id res chain seq x y z
N MET A 1 2.78 -1.85 14.01
CA MET A 1 1.42 -1.93 13.42
C MET A 1 1.49 -1.37 12.02
N ASN A 2 1.34 -2.21 11.02
CA ASN A 2 0.79 -1.70 9.81
C ASN A 2 -0.67 -1.38 10.16
N GLN A 3 -0.97 -0.13 10.58
CA GLN A 3 -2.29 0.38 10.27
C GLN A 3 -2.50 0.02 8.80
N PRO A 4 -3.66 -0.50 8.40
CA PRO A 4 -3.98 -0.48 6.99
C PRO A 4 -3.84 1.01 6.63
N ARG A 5 -2.72 1.36 5.97
CA ARG A 5 -2.68 2.62 5.27
C ARG A 5 -3.87 2.51 4.37
N ILE A 6 -4.93 3.20 4.75
CA ILE A 6 -5.97 3.55 3.82
C ILE A 6 -5.15 4.11 2.67
N LEU A 7 -5.08 3.38 1.56
CA LEU A 7 -4.65 3.96 0.30
C LEU A 7 -5.71 5.03 0.04
N LEU A 8 -5.52 6.17 0.69
CA LEU A 8 -6.25 7.38 0.41
C LEU A 8 -5.70 7.84 -0.92
N LEU A 9 -6.44 7.51 -1.91
CA LEU A 9 -6.26 7.89 -3.29
C LEU A 9 -6.30 9.40 -3.40
N SER A 10 -5.20 10.07 -3.75
CA SER A 10 -5.10 11.54 -3.80
C SER A 10 -5.04 12.07 -5.23
N LEU A 11 -5.67 13.18 -5.47
CA LEU A 11 -6.06 13.74 -6.77
C LEU A 11 -5.64 15.17 -7.05
N ALA A 12 -5.34 15.54 -8.26
CA ALA A 12 -5.29 16.95 -8.71
C ALA A 12 -5.51 17.24 -10.20
N ILE A 13 -6.19 18.30 -10.59
CA ILE A 13 -6.40 18.77 -11.96
C ILE A 13 -5.61 20.06 -12.24
N ALA A 14 -4.91 20.11 -13.37
CA ALA A 14 -4.39 21.34 -13.95
C ALA A 14 -5.33 21.81 -15.07
N THR A 15 -5.91 23.01 -14.92
CA THR A 15 -6.52 23.74 -16.03
C THR A 15 -5.48 24.68 -16.60
N GLY A 16 -5.07 24.41 -17.84
CA GLY A 16 -4.26 25.35 -18.63
C GLY A 16 -5.08 26.53 -19.09
N LEU A 17 -4.60 27.73 -18.84
CA LEU A 17 -4.98 28.94 -19.57
C LEU A 17 -3.71 29.52 -20.18
N ALA A 18 -3.66 29.49 -21.49
CA ALA A 18 -2.66 30.20 -22.27
C ALA A 18 -2.91 31.71 -22.19
N ALA A 19 -1.90 32.46 -21.78
CA ALA A 19 -1.83 33.89 -22.07
C ALA A 19 -0.39 34.25 -22.43
N CYS A 20 -0.21 34.68 -23.65
CA CYS A 20 1.00 35.31 -24.17
C CYS A 20 1.23 36.67 -23.49
N SER A 21 2.47 36.93 -22.99
CA SER A 21 3.03 38.27 -23.09
C SER A 21 4.53 38.29 -22.80
N LYS A 22 5.24 38.77 -23.82
CA LYS A 22 6.48 39.59 -23.92
C LYS A 22 7.63 39.40 -22.90
N LYS A 23 8.77 39.08 -23.51
CA LYS A 23 10.13 39.33 -23.04
C LYS A 23 10.32 40.79 -22.62
N GLU A 24 10.92 41.01 -21.46
CA GLU A 24 11.79 42.14 -21.17
C GLU A 24 13.07 41.62 -20.51
N GLU A 25 14.18 41.94 -21.15
CA GLU A 25 15.55 41.75 -20.61
C GLU A 25 15.80 42.82 -19.55
N ALA A 26 16.23 42.37 -18.37
CA ALA A 26 16.87 43.29 -17.42
C ALA A 26 18.15 42.60 -16.90
N THR A 27 19.27 43.12 -17.37
CA THR A 27 20.61 42.90 -16.81
C THR A 27 20.70 43.52 -15.42
N ALA A 28 21.00 42.71 -14.41
CA ALA A 28 21.53 43.21 -13.15
C ALA A 28 22.52 42.18 -12.59
N THR A 29 23.79 42.57 -12.67
CA THR A 29 24.91 41.93 -11.94
C THR A 29 24.74 42.19 -10.45
N ALA A 30 24.56 41.13 -9.67
CA ALA A 30 24.82 41.15 -8.24
C ALA A 30 25.62 39.89 -7.88
N ASP A 31 26.81 40.11 -7.39
CA ASP A 31 27.68 39.13 -6.75
C ASP A 31 26.88 38.52 -5.57
N ALA A 32 26.26 37.38 -5.78
CA ALA A 32 25.70 36.57 -4.70
C ALA A 32 26.83 35.61 -4.23
N ALA A 33 27.26 35.80 -3.01
CA ALA A 33 28.17 34.88 -2.33
C ALA A 33 27.65 33.47 -2.48
N LYS A 34 28.48 32.54 -3.00
CA LYS A 34 28.24 31.13 -3.06
C LYS A 34 27.78 30.63 -1.68
N PRO A 35 26.65 29.92 -1.57
CA PRO A 35 26.33 29.25 -0.31
C PRO A 35 27.47 28.26 0.01
N ALA A 36 27.90 28.26 1.27
CA ALA A 36 28.84 27.25 1.77
C ALA A 36 28.37 25.86 1.35
N ASP A 37 29.31 25.01 0.88
CA ASP A 37 29.07 23.66 0.38
C ASP A 37 28.11 22.90 1.29
N ALA A 38 26.85 22.75 0.85
CA ALA A 38 25.96 21.75 1.39
C ALA A 38 26.64 20.40 1.11
N ALA A 39 26.89 19.60 2.13
CA ALA A 39 27.55 18.30 1.98
C ALA A 39 26.77 17.49 0.91
N THR A 40 27.46 17.18 -0.19
CA THR A 40 26.83 16.45 -1.30
C THR A 40 26.58 15.02 -0.85
N LEU A 41 25.33 14.56 -0.90
CA LEU A 41 24.97 13.17 -0.64
C LEU A 41 25.65 12.28 -1.67
N THR A 42 26.24 11.18 -1.20
CA THR A 42 26.98 10.22 -2.03
C THR A 42 26.48 8.82 -1.81
N LEU A 43 26.61 7.96 -2.81
CA LEU A 43 26.26 6.55 -2.74
C LEU A 43 27.51 5.70 -2.98
N ASP A 44 27.82 4.82 -2.04
CA ASP A 44 28.82 3.77 -2.20
C ASP A 44 28.15 2.50 -2.73
N GLU A 45 28.16 2.34 -4.05
CA GLU A 45 27.50 1.20 -4.71
C GLU A 45 28.13 -0.14 -4.32
N SER A 46 29.38 -0.18 -3.87
CA SER A 46 30.07 -1.42 -3.46
C SER A 46 29.44 -2.06 -2.21
N LYS A 47 28.68 -1.27 -1.43
CA LYS A 47 27.97 -1.72 -0.23
C LYS A 47 26.52 -2.13 -0.49
N LEU A 48 26.06 -2.01 -1.72
CA LEU A 48 24.68 -2.38 -2.05
C LEU A 48 24.57 -3.88 -2.32
N PRO A 49 23.43 -4.50 -1.95
CA PRO A 49 23.11 -5.85 -2.40
C PRO A 49 23.17 -5.97 -3.92
N GLY A 50 23.55 -7.15 -4.40
CA GLY A 50 23.62 -7.45 -5.83
C GLY A 50 22.30 -7.21 -6.54
N VAL A 51 22.36 -6.85 -7.81
CA VAL A 51 21.17 -6.62 -8.63
C VAL A 51 20.56 -7.96 -9.03
N ASN A 52 19.30 -8.15 -8.75
CA ASN A 52 18.55 -9.33 -9.19
C ASN A 52 18.08 -9.13 -10.64
N ARG A 53 18.45 -10.07 -11.53
CA ARG A 53 18.02 -10.07 -12.94
C ARG A 53 17.51 -11.44 -13.33
N PHE A 54 16.71 -11.50 -14.39
CA PHE A 54 16.42 -12.76 -15.06
C PHE A 54 17.73 -13.45 -15.45
N GLN A 55 17.87 -14.72 -15.14
CA GLN A 55 19.02 -15.54 -15.49
C GLN A 55 18.58 -16.90 -16.03
N LEU A 56 19.18 -17.31 -17.15
CA LEU A 56 18.94 -18.63 -17.72
C LEU A 56 19.24 -19.81 -16.77
N ALA A 57 20.22 -19.63 -15.90
CA ALA A 57 20.61 -20.63 -14.92
C ALA A 57 19.48 -20.95 -13.92
N ASP A 58 18.55 -20.01 -13.72
CA ASP A 58 17.40 -20.21 -12.84
C ASP A 58 16.33 -21.13 -13.46
N LEU A 59 16.31 -21.28 -14.78
CA LEU A 59 15.33 -22.12 -15.44
C LEU A 59 15.53 -23.60 -15.09
N ASP A 60 14.45 -24.25 -14.67
CA ASP A 60 14.42 -25.71 -14.47
C ASP A 60 13.93 -26.41 -15.74
N THR A 61 14.87 -26.70 -16.63
CA THR A 61 14.57 -27.36 -17.92
C THR A 61 14.15 -28.83 -17.77
N SER A 62 14.17 -29.40 -16.56
CA SER A 62 13.56 -30.70 -16.28
C SER A 62 12.04 -30.64 -16.21
N LYS A 63 11.49 -29.43 -16.07
CA LYS A 63 10.07 -29.14 -16.05
C LYS A 63 9.58 -28.70 -17.42
N ASP A 64 8.34 -29.06 -17.73
CA ASP A 64 7.67 -28.59 -18.94
C ASP A 64 6.91 -27.27 -18.66
N ALA A 65 7.24 -26.21 -19.38
CA ALA A 65 6.62 -24.90 -19.23
C ALA A 65 5.09 -24.92 -19.45
N CYS A 66 4.59 -25.84 -20.27
CA CYS A 66 3.17 -26.01 -20.54
C CYS A 66 2.39 -26.72 -19.44
N THR A 67 3.12 -27.38 -18.52
CA THR A 67 2.56 -28.13 -17.40
C THR A 67 2.78 -27.41 -16.08
N ASP A 68 4.00 -26.92 -15.84
CA ASP A 68 4.42 -26.27 -14.59
C ASP A 68 5.32 -25.06 -14.93
N PHE A 69 4.73 -23.98 -15.44
CA PHE A 69 5.47 -22.78 -15.84
C PHE A 69 6.15 -22.09 -14.64
N GLY A 70 5.46 -22.03 -13.51
CA GLY A 70 6.05 -21.49 -12.28
C GLY A 70 7.28 -22.25 -11.83
N GLY A 71 7.23 -23.58 -11.83
CA GLY A 71 8.36 -24.44 -11.53
C GLY A 71 9.47 -24.38 -12.60
N TYR A 72 9.12 -24.27 -13.89
CA TYR A 72 10.07 -24.09 -14.98
C TYR A 72 10.90 -22.82 -14.81
N VAL A 73 10.28 -21.68 -14.49
CA VAL A 73 10.99 -20.40 -14.37
C VAL A 73 11.61 -20.21 -12.98
N ASN A 74 10.91 -20.56 -11.92
CA ASN A 74 11.27 -20.15 -10.55
C ASN A 74 11.68 -21.31 -9.65
N GLY A 75 11.46 -22.57 -10.04
CA GLY A 75 11.62 -23.73 -9.15
C GLY A 75 13.00 -23.88 -8.52
N LYS A 76 14.07 -23.74 -9.33
CA LYS A 76 15.45 -23.80 -8.82
C LYS A 76 15.76 -22.63 -7.89
N TRP A 77 15.33 -21.41 -8.26
CA TRP A 77 15.57 -20.23 -7.46
C TRP A 77 14.85 -20.33 -6.10
N LEU A 78 13.58 -20.72 -6.10
CA LEU A 78 12.79 -20.87 -4.87
C LEU A 78 13.40 -21.92 -3.92
N ALA A 79 13.90 -23.03 -4.47
CA ALA A 79 14.56 -24.07 -3.69
C ALA A 79 15.92 -23.63 -3.08
N ALA A 80 16.65 -22.76 -3.80
CA ALA A 80 17.95 -22.26 -3.38
C ALA A 80 17.90 -21.06 -2.44
N ASN A 81 16.75 -20.35 -2.37
CA ASN A 81 16.62 -19.11 -1.64
C ASN A 81 15.59 -19.23 -0.52
N ALA A 82 16.04 -19.71 0.63
CA ALA A 82 15.23 -19.77 1.84
C ALA A 82 14.87 -18.36 2.33
N ILE A 83 13.74 -18.24 3.03
CA ILE A 83 13.31 -16.98 3.65
C ILE A 83 14.31 -16.62 4.77
N PRO A 84 14.92 -15.42 4.75
CA PRO A 84 15.75 -14.93 5.86
C PRO A 84 14.99 -14.91 7.18
N GLY A 85 15.68 -15.09 8.30
CA GLY A 85 15.05 -15.15 9.62
C GLY A 85 14.24 -13.91 9.98
N ASP A 86 14.67 -12.74 9.48
CA ASP A 86 14.05 -11.43 9.72
C ASP A 86 12.92 -11.07 8.71
N ARG A 87 12.43 -12.05 7.92
CA ARG A 87 11.40 -11.87 6.90
C ARG A 87 10.30 -12.95 7.00
N THR A 88 9.12 -12.64 6.50
CA THR A 88 7.99 -13.58 6.33
C THR A 88 7.82 -14.04 4.89
N SER A 89 8.50 -13.37 3.98
CA SER A 89 8.57 -13.70 2.55
C SER A 89 9.94 -13.33 1.99
N TRP A 90 10.30 -13.98 0.87
CA TRP A 90 11.55 -13.71 0.16
C TRP A 90 11.39 -13.92 -1.33
N GLY A 91 11.69 -12.90 -2.12
CA GLY A 91 11.54 -12.90 -3.56
C GLY A 91 12.05 -11.65 -4.24
N ALA A 92 11.58 -11.40 -5.46
CA ALA A 92 12.03 -10.29 -6.28
C ALA A 92 11.79 -8.92 -5.63
N PHE A 93 10.60 -8.74 -5.01
CA PHE A 93 10.25 -7.51 -4.31
C PHE A 93 11.13 -7.27 -3.08
N GLU A 94 11.30 -8.30 -2.23
CA GLU A 94 12.11 -8.18 -1.01
C GLU A 94 13.58 -7.94 -1.31
N MET A 95 14.13 -8.56 -2.35
CA MET A 95 15.52 -8.33 -2.76
C MET A 95 15.74 -6.90 -3.26
N LEU A 96 14.77 -6.36 -3.98
CA LEU A 96 14.84 -4.97 -4.44
C LEU A 96 14.62 -4.00 -3.28
N ASP A 97 13.73 -4.32 -2.33
CA ASP A 97 13.53 -3.57 -1.09
C ASP A 97 14.82 -3.53 -0.24
N GLU A 98 15.50 -4.66 -0.07
CA GLU A 98 16.81 -4.70 0.63
C GLU A 98 17.83 -3.76 -0.02
N ARG A 99 17.86 -3.70 -1.35
CA ARG A 99 18.74 -2.76 -2.07
C ARG A 99 18.31 -1.30 -1.84
N SER A 100 17.02 -1.01 -1.89
CA SER A 100 16.47 0.32 -1.57
C SER A 100 16.79 0.72 -0.13
N GLN A 101 16.60 -0.18 0.84
CA GLN A 101 16.94 0.07 2.25
C GLN A 101 18.44 0.29 2.47
N ALA A 102 19.31 -0.40 1.73
CA ALA A 102 20.75 -0.18 1.81
C ALA A 102 21.15 1.24 1.32
N ILE A 103 20.47 1.76 0.29
CA ILE A 103 20.62 3.15 -0.16
C ILE A 103 20.11 4.11 0.92
N GLN A 104 18.89 3.90 1.41
CA GLN A 104 18.27 4.71 2.45
C GLN A 104 19.13 4.78 3.70
N ARG A 105 19.76 3.66 4.10
CA ARG A 105 20.66 3.60 5.26
C ARG A 105 21.87 4.51 5.08
N GLN A 106 22.56 4.44 3.93
CA GLN A 106 23.69 5.32 3.67
C GLN A 106 23.32 6.80 3.74
N LEU A 107 22.11 7.14 3.23
CA LEU A 107 21.60 8.51 3.28
C LEU A 107 21.27 8.96 4.72
N ALA A 108 20.62 8.10 5.49
CA ALA A 108 20.28 8.38 6.88
C ALA A 108 21.53 8.53 7.77
N GLU A 109 22.55 7.69 7.56
CA GLU A 109 23.84 7.78 8.25
C GLU A 109 24.56 9.10 7.91
N GLN A 110 24.57 9.50 6.63
CA GLN A 110 25.14 10.78 6.22
C GLN A 110 24.40 11.96 6.84
N ALA A 111 23.07 11.95 6.80
CA ALA A 111 22.21 12.99 7.39
C ALA A 111 22.45 13.11 8.91
N ALA A 112 22.58 11.98 9.60
CA ALA A 112 22.86 11.93 11.04
C ALA A 112 24.23 12.53 11.40
N ALA A 113 25.24 12.37 10.51
CA ALA A 113 26.59 12.88 10.69
C ALA A 113 26.72 14.38 10.40
N MET A 114 25.76 15.00 9.72
CA MET A 114 25.78 16.44 9.41
C MET A 114 25.56 17.29 10.68
N LYS A 115 26.53 18.14 11.04
CA LYS A 115 26.48 18.98 12.26
C LYS A 115 25.38 20.05 12.20
N ASP A 116 25.19 20.65 11.02
CA ASP A 116 24.26 21.77 10.80
C ASP A 116 23.18 21.40 9.79
N ALA A 117 22.71 20.14 9.81
CA ALA A 117 21.65 19.66 8.94
C ALA A 117 20.38 20.52 9.07
N LYS A 118 19.77 20.82 7.93
CA LYS A 118 18.52 21.58 7.82
C LYS A 118 17.52 20.83 6.93
N GLY A 119 16.27 21.24 6.96
CA GLY A 119 15.27 20.64 6.09
C GLY A 119 15.14 19.14 6.25
N VAL A 120 15.07 18.42 5.14
CA VAL A 120 14.85 16.97 5.13
C VAL A 120 16.03 16.17 5.71
N GLU A 121 17.26 16.65 5.50
CA GLU A 121 18.46 16.02 6.06
C GLU A 121 18.46 16.07 7.60
N LYS A 122 17.97 17.17 8.19
CA LYS A 122 17.80 17.26 9.65
C LYS A 122 16.75 16.26 10.15
N ILE A 123 15.59 16.21 9.51
CA ILE A 123 14.49 15.33 9.91
C ILE A 123 14.96 13.86 9.89
N VAL A 124 15.50 13.40 8.76
CA VAL A 124 16.00 12.04 8.59
C VAL A 124 17.14 11.74 9.58
N GLY A 125 18.07 12.66 9.73
CA GLY A 125 19.21 12.52 10.66
C GLY A 125 18.81 12.45 12.12
N ASP A 126 17.78 13.20 12.55
CA ASP A 126 17.24 13.16 13.91
C ASP A 126 16.55 11.84 14.22
N PHE A 127 15.71 11.35 13.32
CA PHE A 127 15.08 10.03 13.44
C PHE A 127 16.13 8.92 13.51
N TRP A 128 17.10 8.92 12.58
CA TRP A 128 18.14 7.91 12.57
C TRP A 128 18.95 7.91 13.85
N SER A 129 19.45 9.07 14.28
CA SER A 129 20.28 9.16 15.46
C SER A 129 19.57 8.75 16.74
N THR A 130 18.33 9.19 16.92
CA THR A 130 17.55 8.84 18.12
C THR A 130 17.09 7.39 18.08
N GLY A 131 16.72 6.88 16.91
CA GLY A 131 16.30 5.50 16.74
C GLY A 131 17.48 4.51 16.94
N MET A 132 18.69 4.87 16.57
CA MET A 132 19.88 4.02 16.76
C MET A 132 20.45 4.05 18.18
N ASP A 133 20.06 5.02 19.00
CA ASP A 133 20.49 5.10 20.43
C ASP A 133 19.64 4.19 21.31
N ALA A 134 19.90 2.88 21.23
CA ALA A 134 19.19 1.87 22.01
C ALA A 134 19.27 2.11 23.51
N ALA A 135 20.42 2.57 24.00
CA ALA A 135 20.63 2.82 25.45
C ALA A 135 19.69 3.93 25.95
N LYS A 136 19.56 5.01 25.18
CA LYS A 136 18.67 6.13 25.51
C LYS A 136 17.19 5.73 25.43
N VAL A 137 16.80 4.99 24.35
CA VAL A 137 15.41 4.49 24.21
C VAL A 137 15.05 3.58 25.38
N ASN A 138 15.93 2.64 25.75
CA ASN A 138 15.70 1.76 26.91
C ASN A 138 15.61 2.53 28.23
N ALA A 139 16.44 3.54 28.43
CA ALA A 139 16.44 4.35 29.65
C ALA A 139 15.16 5.21 29.78
N GLN A 140 14.57 5.64 28.67
CA GLN A 140 13.33 6.42 28.68
C GLN A 140 12.10 5.57 29.04
N GLY A 141 12.09 4.27 28.73
CA GLY A 141 11.00 3.36 29.06
C GLY A 141 9.65 3.89 28.58
N LEU A 142 8.69 4.01 29.51
CA LEU A 142 7.34 4.55 29.26
C LEU A 142 7.19 6.05 29.55
N GLU A 143 8.23 6.73 30.05
CA GLU A 143 8.12 8.14 30.45
C GLU A 143 7.54 9.05 29.34
N PRO A 144 7.89 8.86 28.05
CA PRO A 144 7.30 9.67 26.97
C PRO A 144 5.78 9.51 26.80
N LEU A 145 5.21 8.39 27.24
CA LEU A 145 3.76 8.11 27.17
C LEU A 145 3.03 8.45 28.48
N LYS A 146 3.75 8.86 29.53
CA LYS A 146 3.16 9.06 30.85
C LYS A 146 1.95 9.98 30.83
N GLY A 147 2.01 11.08 30.12
CA GLY A 147 0.89 12.03 30.01
C GLY A 147 -0.36 11.42 29.38
N HIS A 148 -0.20 10.53 28.38
CA HIS A 148 -1.30 9.79 27.75
C HIS A 148 -1.89 8.77 28.72
N LEU A 149 -1.05 8.01 29.42
CA LEU A 149 -1.48 6.99 30.36
C LEU A 149 -2.19 7.59 31.59
N ASP A 150 -1.70 8.73 32.12
CA ASP A 150 -2.34 9.47 33.17
C ASP A 150 -3.72 10.00 32.76
N ALA A 151 -3.83 10.52 31.53
CA ALA A 151 -5.11 10.99 30.97
C ALA A 151 -6.11 9.84 30.82
N ILE A 152 -5.69 8.67 30.33
CA ILE A 152 -6.53 7.47 30.23
C ILE A 152 -6.99 7.00 31.60
N ALA A 153 -6.10 6.98 32.61
CA ALA A 153 -6.44 6.57 33.99
C ALA A 153 -7.47 7.51 34.65
N ALA A 154 -7.58 8.75 34.19
CA ALA A 154 -8.54 9.73 34.71
C ALA A 154 -9.94 9.67 34.04
N LEU A 155 -10.17 8.75 33.12
CA LEU A 155 -11.45 8.58 32.41
C LEU A 155 -12.46 7.83 33.29
N ASP A 156 -13.29 8.53 34.02
CA ASP A 156 -14.24 8.00 34.99
C ASP A 156 -15.72 8.12 34.55
N SER A 157 -15.98 8.75 33.40
CA SER A 157 -17.33 8.97 32.87
C SER A 157 -17.37 8.94 31.36
N GLN A 158 -18.55 8.64 30.78
CA GLN A 158 -18.79 8.58 29.34
C GLN A 158 -18.43 9.90 28.64
N ASP A 159 -18.74 11.04 29.24
CA ASP A 159 -18.42 12.35 28.68
C ASP A 159 -16.91 12.54 28.55
N LYS A 160 -16.14 12.22 29.60
CA LYS A 160 -14.67 12.28 29.56
C LYS A 160 -14.08 11.33 28.52
N ILE A 161 -14.64 10.12 28.38
CA ILE A 161 -14.20 9.16 27.37
C ILE A 161 -14.46 9.69 25.96
N ALA A 162 -15.68 10.20 25.71
CA ALA A 162 -16.00 10.78 24.41
C ALA A 162 -15.13 12.00 24.07
N ASP A 163 -14.85 12.85 25.06
CA ASP A 163 -13.93 14.00 24.89
C ASP A 163 -12.50 13.57 24.65
N TYR A 164 -12.03 12.54 25.34
CA TYR A 164 -10.69 11.97 25.11
C TYR A 164 -10.55 11.41 23.69
N VAL A 165 -11.50 10.58 23.25
CA VAL A 165 -11.49 9.99 21.89
C VAL A 165 -11.49 11.09 20.82
N ARG A 166 -12.25 12.17 21.02
CA ARG A 166 -12.26 13.31 20.08
C ARG A 166 -10.94 14.08 20.08
N SER A 167 -10.36 14.34 21.25
CA SER A 167 -9.16 15.16 21.39
C SER A 167 -7.86 14.41 21.05
N SER A 168 -7.78 13.10 21.32
CA SER A 168 -6.61 12.29 20.97
C SER A 168 -6.44 12.16 19.46
N ALA A 169 -7.53 12.11 18.71
CA ALA A 169 -7.46 12.12 17.25
C ALA A 169 -6.68 13.33 16.69
N ALA A 170 -6.84 14.53 17.31
CA ALA A 170 -6.10 15.73 16.89
C ALA A 170 -4.57 15.62 17.08
N LYS A 171 -4.10 14.63 17.84
CA LYS A 171 -2.69 14.28 17.99
C LYS A 171 -2.24 13.14 17.08
N GLY A 172 -3.12 12.70 16.16
CA GLY A 172 -2.86 11.55 15.29
C GLY A 172 -3.15 10.19 15.92
N GLU A 173 -3.82 10.15 17.08
CA GLU A 173 -4.15 8.93 17.82
C GLU A 173 -5.58 8.48 17.48
N ASN A 174 -5.74 7.65 16.45
CA ASN A 174 -7.05 7.15 16.00
C ASN A 174 -7.27 5.72 16.51
N PHE A 175 -7.80 5.56 17.72
CA PHE A 175 -7.96 4.25 18.35
C PHE A 175 -9.18 3.46 17.84
N LEU A 176 -10.28 4.13 17.48
CA LEU A 176 -11.56 3.47 17.20
C LEU A 176 -11.89 3.37 15.72
N PHE A 177 -11.54 4.38 14.95
CA PHE A 177 -11.91 4.48 13.54
C PHE A 177 -10.85 5.25 12.76
N GLY A 178 -10.72 4.95 11.46
CA GLY A 178 -9.91 5.77 10.57
C GLY A 178 -10.61 7.09 10.25
N PHE A 179 -9.86 8.19 10.20
CA PHE A 179 -10.39 9.48 9.81
C PHE A 179 -9.37 10.25 8.97
N GLY A 180 -9.81 10.77 7.84
CA GLY A 180 -8.93 11.53 6.93
C GLY A 180 -9.67 12.16 5.76
N PRO A 181 -8.99 13.06 5.03
CA PRO A 181 -9.49 13.62 3.79
C PRO A 181 -9.37 12.63 2.64
N GLU A 182 -10.31 12.66 1.74
CA GLU A 182 -10.26 12.01 0.43
C GLU A 182 -11.11 12.82 -0.54
N ALA A 183 -10.86 12.67 -1.85
CA ALA A 183 -11.70 13.28 -2.85
C ALA A 183 -13.15 12.77 -2.72
N ASP A 184 -14.11 13.67 -2.90
CA ASP A 184 -15.52 13.31 -2.90
C ASP A 184 -15.84 12.43 -4.11
N PHE A 185 -16.44 11.26 -3.87
CA PHE A 185 -16.84 10.33 -4.92
C PHE A 185 -17.83 10.93 -5.94
N LYS A 186 -18.51 12.02 -5.60
CA LYS A 186 -19.44 12.73 -6.49
C LYS A 186 -18.88 14.05 -7.04
N ASP A 187 -17.81 14.56 -6.45
CA ASP A 187 -17.03 15.71 -6.95
C ASP A 187 -15.54 15.50 -6.69
N SER A 188 -14.89 14.71 -7.54
CA SER A 188 -13.50 14.34 -7.41
C SER A 188 -12.48 15.50 -7.39
N LYS A 189 -12.96 16.75 -7.52
CA LYS A 189 -12.12 17.95 -7.45
C LYS A 189 -11.98 18.52 -6.04
N MET A 190 -12.79 18.03 -5.10
CA MET A 190 -12.86 18.55 -3.73
C MET A 190 -12.59 17.44 -2.73
N ASN A 191 -11.81 17.73 -1.70
CA ASN A 191 -11.62 16.84 -0.57
C ASN A 191 -12.76 16.99 0.43
N ILE A 192 -13.32 15.87 0.88
CA ILE A 192 -14.19 15.77 2.04
C ILE A 192 -13.55 14.89 3.10
N ALA A 193 -14.10 14.87 4.32
CA ALA A 193 -13.66 13.93 5.35
C ALA A 193 -14.35 12.58 5.17
N TYR A 194 -13.63 11.51 5.52
CA TYR A 194 -14.13 10.13 5.61
C TYR A 194 -13.87 9.58 7.00
N ALA A 195 -14.91 9.07 7.65
CA ALA A 195 -14.81 8.29 8.88
C ALA A 195 -15.06 6.82 8.56
N MET A 196 -14.11 5.96 8.90
CA MET A 196 -14.07 4.55 8.49
C MET A 196 -14.00 3.63 9.70
N GLN A 197 -14.43 2.38 9.54
CA GLN A 197 -14.25 1.37 10.60
C GLN A 197 -12.77 1.21 10.99
N GLY A 198 -12.53 0.80 12.25
CA GLY A 198 -11.20 0.56 12.79
C GLY A 198 -11.26 -0.09 14.18
N GLY A 199 -10.21 0.08 14.96
CA GLY A 199 -10.19 -0.28 16.38
C GLY A 199 -10.02 -1.77 16.69
N LEU A 200 -9.67 -2.60 15.69
CA LEU A 200 -9.33 -4.00 15.89
C LEU A 200 -7.81 -4.17 15.89
N GLY A 201 -7.28 -4.98 16.80
CA GLY A 201 -5.86 -5.31 16.84
C GLY A 201 -5.51 -6.53 15.98
N LEU A 202 -6.49 -7.32 15.54
CA LEU A 202 -6.30 -8.45 14.62
C LEU A 202 -6.63 -8.04 13.18
N PRO A 203 -6.04 -8.74 12.15
CA PRO A 203 -6.08 -8.29 10.76
C PRO A 203 -7.46 -8.22 10.11
N ASP A 204 -8.41 -9.03 10.54
CA ASP A 204 -9.77 -9.09 10.03
C ASP A 204 -10.77 -9.50 11.11
N LYS A 205 -12.03 -9.10 10.96
CA LYS A 205 -13.11 -9.46 11.88
C LYS A 205 -13.23 -10.97 12.10
N GLY A 206 -12.93 -11.79 11.10
CA GLY A 206 -13.00 -13.24 11.16
C GLY A 206 -12.13 -13.84 12.27
N TYR A 207 -11.03 -13.18 12.66
CA TYR A 207 -10.17 -13.63 13.76
C TYR A 207 -10.88 -13.70 15.12
N TYR A 208 -11.98 -12.96 15.30
CA TYR A 208 -12.77 -12.96 16.54
C TYR A 208 -13.85 -14.04 16.59
N PHE A 209 -14.18 -14.68 15.45
CA PHE A 209 -15.34 -15.58 15.34
C PHE A 209 -15.02 -16.96 14.76
N ASP A 210 -14.03 -17.05 13.86
CA ASP A 210 -13.80 -18.24 13.06
C ASP A 210 -13.10 -19.33 13.89
N ALA A 211 -13.58 -20.56 13.76
CA ALA A 211 -13.10 -21.67 14.57
C ALA A 211 -11.60 -22.00 14.32
N ASP A 212 -11.12 -21.78 13.10
CA ASP A 212 -9.72 -22.02 12.70
C ASP A 212 -8.76 -20.88 13.12
N LYS A 213 -9.29 -19.80 13.71
CA LYS A 213 -8.54 -18.64 14.22
C LYS A 213 -8.43 -18.60 15.75
N LYS A 214 -9.03 -19.55 16.46
CA LYS A 214 -9.08 -19.54 17.94
C LYS A 214 -7.71 -19.48 18.60
N ASP A 215 -6.73 -20.18 18.06
CA ASP A 215 -5.37 -20.18 18.61
C ASP A 215 -4.70 -18.80 18.45
N LYS A 216 -4.99 -18.08 17.35
CA LYS A 216 -4.50 -16.73 17.13
C LYS A 216 -5.17 -15.72 18.05
N LEU A 217 -6.48 -15.88 18.29
CA LEU A 217 -7.20 -15.04 19.27
C LEU A 217 -6.68 -15.26 20.70
N ALA A 218 -6.42 -16.52 21.10
CA ALA A 218 -5.85 -16.82 22.40
C ALA A 218 -4.41 -16.26 22.54
N ALA A 219 -3.59 -16.35 21.50
CA ALA A 219 -2.26 -15.74 21.50
C ALA A 219 -2.35 -14.19 21.60
N TYR A 220 -3.36 -13.58 20.96
CA TYR A 220 -3.61 -12.15 21.05
C TYR A 220 -4.04 -11.73 22.45
N GLU A 221 -4.92 -12.48 23.13
CA GLU A 221 -5.30 -12.23 24.54
C GLU A 221 -4.06 -12.27 25.45
N ALA A 222 -3.16 -13.25 25.26
CA ALA A 222 -1.91 -13.34 26.02
C ALA A 222 -0.98 -12.16 25.75
N HIS A 223 -0.89 -11.71 24.50
CA HIS A 223 -0.13 -10.52 24.10
C HIS A 223 -0.69 -9.25 24.77
N ILE A 224 -2.01 -9.04 24.76
CA ILE A 224 -2.65 -7.91 25.43
C ILE A 224 -2.29 -7.89 26.91
N ALA A 225 -2.43 -9.03 27.59
CA ALA A 225 -2.08 -9.15 29.01
C ALA A 225 -0.61 -8.76 29.27
N LYS A 226 0.31 -9.22 28.39
CA LYS A 226 1.74 -8.92 28.52
C LYS A 226 2.07 -7.45 28.30
N VAL A 227 1.47 -6.82 27.30
CA VAL A 227 1.63 -5.36 27.05
C VAL A 227 1.08 -4.55 28.23
N LEU A 228 -0.06 -4.94 28.80
CA LEU A 228 -0.62 -4.30 29.98
C LEU A 228 0.31 -4.46 31.22
N GLU A 229 0.87 -5.64 31.44
CA GLU A 229 1.89 -5.85 32.49
C GLU A 229 3.11 -4.94 32.31
N LEU A 230 3.67 -4.93 31.10
CA LEU A 230 4.82 -4.05 30.76
C LEU A 230 4.47 -2.57 30.97
N SER A 231 3.20 -2.19 30.81
CA SER A 231 2.72 -0.82 31.03
C SER A 231 2.45 -0.50 32.50
N GLY A 232 2.71 -1.43 33.44
CA GLY A 232 2.59 -1.24 34.90
C GLY A 232 1.25 -1.70 35.48
N VAL A 233 0.40 -2.40 34.74
CA VAL A 233 -0.79 -3.06 35.28
C VAL A 233 -0.34 -4.28 36.07
N PRO A 234 -0.83 -4.48 37.32
CA PRO A 234 -0.51 -5.67 38.11
C PRO A 234 -0.85 -6.97 37.36
N ALA A 235 0.02 -7.97 37.40
CA ALA A 235 -0.19 -9.25 36.69
C ALA A 235 -1.52 -9.94 37.10
N ALA A 236 -1.99 -9.75 38.30
CA ALA A 236 -3.27 -10.27 38.76
C ALA A 236 -4.48 -9.68 38.01
N ASP A 237 -4.36 -8.44 37.49
CA ASP A 237 -5.42 -7.70 36.85
C ASP A 237 -5.30 -7.75 35.32
N ALA A 238 -4.07 -7.91 34.79
CA ALA A 238 -3.77 -7.84 33.36
C ALA A 238 -4.56 -8.87 32.52
N GLY A 239 -4.72 -10.09 33.04
CA GLY A 239 -5.50 -11.12 32.35
C GLY A 239 -7.01 -10.81 32.29
N THR A 240 -7.56 -10.12 33.32
CA THR A 240 -8.96 -9.65 33.29
C THR A 240 -9.12 -8.50 32.30
N GLN A 241 -8.20 -7.53 32.34
CA GLN A 241 -8.22 -6.39 31.42
C GLN A 241 -8.01 -6.83 29.97
N ALA A 242 -7.20 -7.87 29.69
CA ALA A 242 -7.06 -8.43 28.35
C ALA A 242 -8.39 -8.98 27.81
N LYS A 243 -9.16 -9.67 28.64
CA LYS A 243 -10.51 -10.13 28.28
C LYS A 243 -11.48 -8.98 28.03
N ASP A 244 -11.37 -7.89 28.80
CA ASP A 244 -12.14 -6.67 28.55
C ASP A 244 -11.83 -6.08 27.16
N VAL A 245 -10.55 -6.01 26.77
CA VAL A 245 -10.13 -5.57 25.43
C VAL A 245 -10.69 -6.48 24.33
N ILE A 246 -10.57 -7.81 24.49
CA ILE A 246 -11.13 -8.77 23.53
C ILE A 246 -12.66 -8.62 23.42
N ALA A 247 -13.37 -8.46 24.53
CA ALA A 247 -14.81 -8.25 24.54
C ALA A 247 -15.21 -6.95 23.80
N PHE A 248 -14.45 -5.88 24.04
CA PHE A 248 -14.60 -4.58 23.40
C PHE A 248 -14.42 -4.69 21.86
N GLU A 249 -13.31 -5.26 21.43
CA GLU A 249 -13.00 -5.43 20.00
C GLU A 249 -13.97 -6.40 19.30
N THR A 250 -14.45 -7.43 20.01
CA THR A 250 -15.46 -8.35 19.50
C THR A 250 -16.78 -7.62 19.20
N ARG A 251 -17.16 -6.61 19.97
CA ARG A 251 -18.34 -5.78 19.67
C ARG A 251 -18.13 -4.98 18.38
N LEU A 252 -16.94 -4.38 18.20
CA LEU A 252 -16.58 -3.67 16.95
C LEU A 252 -16.55 -4.63 15.77
N ALA A 253 -15.93 -5.79 15.92
CA ALA A 253 -15.81 -6.80 14.86
C ALA A 253 -17.19 -7.29 14.35
N LYS A 254 -18.22 -7.39 15.21
CA LYS A 254 -19.58 -7.79 14.80
C LYS A 254 -20.19 -6.86 13.76
N VAL A 255 -19.90 -5.57 13.84
CA VAL A 255 -20.48 -4.53 12.97
C VAL A 255 -19.52 -4.10 11.86
N SER A 256 -18.27 -4.53 11.91
CA SER A 256 -17.26 -4.28 10.88
C SER A 256 -17.53 -5.12 9.64
N LYS A 257 -17.06 -4.65 8.50
CA LYS A 257 -16.95 -5.38 7.24
C LYS A 257 -15.64 -6.14 7.19
N SER A 258 -15.62 -7.32 6.57
CA SER A 258 -14.40 -8.07 6.30
C SER A 258 -13.57 -7.44 5.19
N SER A 259 -12.31 -7.84 5.08
CA SER A 259 -11.42 -7.43 3.99
C SER A 259 -12.00 -7.78 2.63
N GLU A 260 -12.65 -8.96 2.47
CA GLU A 260 -13.34 -9.35 1.23
C GLU A 260 -14.51 -8.40 0.92
N GLU A 261 -15.38 -8.09 1.90
CA GLU A 261 -16.52 -7.18 1.69
C GLU A 261 -16.06 -5.80 1.25
N MET A 262 -15.00 -5.27 1.89
CA MET A 262 -14.44 -3.94 1.58
C MET A 262 -13.76 -3.91 0.20
N SER A 263 -13.02 -4.96 -0.17
CA SER A 263 -12.36 -5.07 -1.48
C SER A 263 -13.36 -5.17 -2.63
N ARG A 264 -14.53 -5.78 -2.41
CA ARG A 264 -15.54 -6.01 -3.43
C ARG A 264 -16.50 -4.87 -3.66
N ASP A 265 -16.61 -3.94 -2.74
CA ASP A 265 -17.54 -2.81 -2.86
C ASP A 265 -16.94 -1.51 -2.31
N VAL A 266 -16.25 -0.81 -3.19
CA VAL A 266 -15.72 0.53 -2.90
C VAL A 266 -16.83 1.51 -2.47
N GLY A 267 -18.08 1.27 -2.82
CA GLY A 267 -19.23 2.07 -2.39
C GLY A 267 -19.46 2.05 -0.88
N LEU A 268 -18.94 1.04 -0.16
CA LEU A 268 -19.00 0.98 1.31
C LEU A 268 -18.25 2.13 1.99
N TYR A 269 -17.28 2.73 1.30
CA TYR A 269 -16.56 3.90 1.81
C TYR A 269 -17.36 5.20 1.71
N TYR A 270 -18.44 5.22 0.91
CA TYR A 270 -19.15 6.45 0.59
C TYR A 270 -20.58 6.48 1.13
N ASN A 271 -20.76 7.13 2.28
CA ASN A 271 -22.08 7.41 2.87
C ASN A 271 -22.12 8.88 3.34
N PRO A 272 -22.41 9.83 2.41
CA PRO A 272 -22.39 11.26 2.72
C PRO A 272 -23.53 11.64 3.67
N VAL A 273 -23.17 12.29 4.77
CA VAL A 273 -24.09 12.81 5.79
C VAL A 273 -23.69 14.22 6.23
N SER A 274 -24.63 15.01 6.70
CA SER A 274 -24.28 16.24 7.44
C SER A 274 -23.80 15.88 8.85
N PRO A 275 -22.91 16.68 9.49
CA PRO A 275 -22.55 16.47 10.89
C PRO A 275 -23.76 16.43 11.84
N ALA A 276 -24.79 17.25 11.60
CA ALA A 276 -26.01 17.25 12.39
C ALA A 276 -26.84 15.95 12.24
N ASP A 277 -26.83 15.33 11.05
CA ASP A 277 -27.50 14.03 10.87
C ASP A 277 -26.63 12.90 11.42
N ALA A 278 -25.33 12.99 11.31
CA ALA A 278 -24.39 12.07 11.97
C ALA A 278 -24.55 12.11 13.50
N ASP A 279 -24.74 13.29 14.11
CA ASP A 279 -25.01 13.44 15.55
C ASP A 279 -26.31 12.74 15.96
N LYS A 280 -27.34 12.76 15.11
CA LYS A 280 -28.60 12.00 15.37
C LYS A 280 -28.40 10.49 15.26
N LEU A 281 -27.56 10.04 14.31
CA LEU A 281 -27.23 8.62 14.13
C LEU A 281 -26.37 8.07 15.29
N THR A 282 -25.53 8.93 15.86
CA THR A 282 -24.52 8.58 16.88
C THR A 282 -24.57 9.56 18.06
N PRO A 283 -25.67 9.59 18.83
CA PRO A 283 -25.95 10.68 19.79
C PRO A 283 -24.94 10.81 20.92
N ASN A 284 -24.15 9.76 21.20
CA ASN A 284 -23.17 9.77 22.29
C ASN A 284 -21.77 10.19 21.82
N PHE A 285 -21.54 10.41 20.49
CA PHE A 285 -20.21 10.78 19.97
C PHE A 285 -20.08 12.28 19.63
N ALA A 286 -21.10 12.90 19.02
CA ALA A 286 -21.15 14.30 18.61
C ALA A 286 -20.06 14.67 17.56
N TRP A 287 -20.30 14.35 16.29
CA TRP A 287 -19.40 14.65 15.16
C TRP A 287 -19.12 16.15 15.00
N SER A 288 -20.09 17.01 15.28
CA SER A 288 -19.90 18.46 15.26
C SER A 288 -18.77 18.88 16.22
N LYS A 289 -18.76 18.35 17.44
CA LYS A 289 -17.68 18.58 18.43
C LYS A 289 -16.36 17.93 17.99
N PHE A 290 -16.43 16.77 17.31
CA PHE A 290 -15.24 16.13 16.78
C PHE A 290 -14.52 17.05 15.78
N PHE A 291 -15.22 17.58 14.77
CA PHE A 291 -14.61 18.50 13.81
C PHE A 291 -14.02 19.76 14.49
N GLU A 292 -14.70 20.32 15.46
CA GLU A 292 -14.18 21.46 16.24
C GLU A 292 -12.87 21.09 16.95
N SER A 293 -12.79 19.90 17.57
CA SER A 293 -11.59 19.44 18.27
C SER A 293 -10.41 19.17 17.33
N GLN A 294 -10.67 18.89 16.02
CA GLN A 294 -9.63 18.75 15.01
C GLN A 294 -9.08 20.09 14.50
N GLY A 295 -9.63 21.21 14.93
CA GLY A 295 -9.24 22.55 14.44
C GLY A 295 -9.65 22.82 12.99
N VAL A 296 -10.62 22.08 12.45
CA VAL A 296 -11.19 22.28 11.12
C VAL A 296 -12.61 22.85 11.21
N ALA A 297 -12.98 23.67 10.24
CA ALA A 297 -14.36 24.15 10.15
C ALA A 297 -15.30 22.96 9.96
N VAL A 298 -16.43 22.97 10.69
CA VAL A 298 -17.45 21.93 10.55
C VAL A 298 -17.94 21.90 9.10
N PRO A 299 -17.72 20.79 8.36
CA PRO A 299 -18.06 20.72 6.94
C PRO A 299 -19.58 20.64 6.74
N LYS A 300 -20.04 20.97 5.53
CA LYS A 300 -21.46 20.75 5.18
C LYS A 300 -21.84 19.29 5.17
N MET A 301 -20.90 18.44 4.75
CA MET A 301 -21.06 16.99 4.69
C MET A 301 -19.69 16.29 4.80
N PHE A 302 -19.72 15.04 5.20
CA PHE A 302 -18.59 14.11 5.19
C PHE A 302 -19.11 12.69 4.94
N SER A 303 -18.21 11.74 4.61
CA SER A 303 -18.61 10.33 4.50
C SER A 303 -18.50 9.64 5.85
N LEU A 304 -19.63 9.19 6.39
CA LEU A 304 -19.71 8.29 7.54
C LEU A 304 -19.80 6.85 7.02
N ALA A 305 -18.68 6.29 6.59
CA ALA A 305 -18.63 4.96 6.00
C ALA A 305 -19.10 3.90 7.00
N ILE A 306 -19.90 2.93 6.53
CA ILE A 306 -20.43 1.85 7.36
C ILE A 306 -21.15 2.39 8.62
N PRO A 307 -22.29 3.06 8.47
CA PRO A 307 -22.99 3.73 9.58
C PRO A 307 -23.24 2.83 10.79
N ALA A 308 -23.49 1.53 10.58
CA ALA A 308 -23.72 0.55 11.64
C ALA A 308 -22.53 0.45 12.61
N PHE A 309 -21.30 0.60 12.10
CA PHE A 309 -20.10 0.60 12.92
C PHE A 309 -20.08 1.82 13.86
N HIS A 310 -20.30 3.02 13.34
CA HIS A 310 -20.30 4.25 14.13
C HIS A 310 -21.45 4.33 15.11
N GLN A 311 -22.61 3.76 14.76
CA GLN A 311 -23.75 3.60 15.69
C GLN A 311 -23.39 2.67 16.86
N GLU A 312 -22.63 1.58 16.61
CA GLU A 312 -22.18 0.72 17.71
C GLU A 312 -21.15 1.43 18.59
N VAL A 313 -20.19 2.15 18.02
CA VAL A 313 -19.26 3.00 18.80
C VAL A 313 -20.05 3.97 19.69
N SER A 314 -21.08 4.62 19.16
CA SER A 314 -21.94 5.51 19.94
C SER A 314 -22.67 4.79 21.08
N ARG A 315 -23.19 3.56 20.86
CA ARG A 315 -23.78 2.74 21.92
C ARG A 315 -22.74 2.35 22.98
N MET A 316 -21.54 1.96 22.55
CA MET A 316 -20.46 1.60 23.45
C MET A 316 -20.03 2.77 24.34
N LEU A 317 -20.05 4.01 23.85
CA LEU A 317 -19.82 5.19 24.67
C LEU A 317 -20.87 5.36 25.77
N ALA A 318 -22.09 4.85 25.61
CA ALA A 318 -23.15 4.93 26.59
C ALA A 318 -23.17 3.75 27.60
N ASP A 319 -22.83 2.54 27.16
CA ASP A 319 -23.09 1.31 27.93
C ASP A 319 -21.84 0.54 28.37
N VAL A 320 -20.65 0.79 27.80
CA VAL A 320 -19.40 0.13 28.23
C VAL A 320 -18.85 0.83 29.48
N PRO A 321 -18.53 0.07 30.56
CA PRO A 321 -17.93 0.65 31.78
C PRO A 321 -16.62 1.39 31.50
N ALA A 322 -16.37 2.48 32.22
CA ALA A 322 -15.16 3.28 32.05
C ALA A 322 -13.87 2.46 32.22
N ALA A 323 -13.84 1.48 33.12
CA ALA A 323 -12.69 0.60 33.31
C ALA A 323 -12.33 -0.22 32.04
N GLN A 324 -13.34 -0.68 31.27
CA GLN A 324 -13.06 -1.39 30.01
C GLN A 324 -12.54 -0.44 28.93
N TRP A 325 -13.04 0.80 28.88
CA TRP A 325 -12.47 1.85 28.02
C TRP A 325 -11.02 2.16 28.37
N GLN A 326 -10.71 2.28 29.67
CA GLN A 326 -9.34 2.49 30.13
C GLN A 326 -8.42 1.34 29.69
N SER A 327 -8.87 0.07 29.83
CA SER A 327 -8.11 -1.10 29.40
C SER A 327 -7.86 -1.09 27.90
N TYR A 328 -8.89 -0.83 27.10
CA TYR A 328 -8.80 -0.75 25.62
C TYR A 328 -7.85 0.37 25.17
N LEU A 329 -8.07 1.58 25.64
CA LEU A 329 -7.26 2.74 25.25
C LEU A 329 -5.81 2.60 25.73
N ARG A 330 -5.58 2.10 26.93
CA ARG A 330 -4.24 1.85 27.47
C ARG A 330 -3.50 0.84 26.61
N PHE A 331 -4.13 -0.30 26.32
CA PHE A 331 -3.52 -1.32 25.49
C PHE A 331 -3.14 -0.76 24.12
N HIS A 332 -4.08 -0.16 23.38
CA HIS A 332 -3.81 0.35 22.04
C HIS A 332 -2.77 1.50 22.01
N THR A 333 -2.74 2.34 23.04
CA THR A 333 -1.71 3.39 23.17
C THR A 333 -0.33 2.78 23.33
N VAL A 334 -0.16 1.81 24.21
CA VAL A 334 1.15 1.21 24.49
C VAL A 334 1.57 0.29 23.35
N ASP A 335 0.67 -0.55 22.87
CA ASP A 335 0.96 -1.48 21.78
C ASP A 335 1.34 -0.75 20.47
N GLY A 336 0.59 0.31 20.12
CA GLY A 336 0.91 1.15 18.96
C GLY A 336 2.27 1.86 19.06
N ALA A 337 2.70 2.18 20.29
CA ALA A 337 4.00 2.80 20.55
C ALA A 337 5.13 1.77 20.74
N SER A 338 4.83 0.49 20.98
CA SER A 338 5.79 -0.56 21.35
C SER A 338 7.02 -0.67 20.42
N PRO A 339 6.92 -0.52 19.08
CA PRO A 339 8.08 -0.56 18.19
C PRO A 339 9.11 0.54 18.46
N TYR A 340 8.73 1.63 19.12
CA TYR A 340 9.52 2.84 19.36
C TYR A 340 9.98 2.97 20.83
N LEU A 341 9.56 2.05 21.69
CA LEU A 341 9.86 2.01 23.12
C LEU A 341 11.06 1.10 23.44
N ALA A 342 11.30 0.87 24.73
CA ALA A 342 12.34 -0.03 25.23
C ALA A 342 12.20 -1.44 24.63
N ASP A 343 13.32 -2.17 24.57
CA ASP A 343 13.41 -3.47 23.89
C ASP A 343 12.33 -4.47 24.37
N ALA A 344 11.96 -4.48 25.65
CA ALA A 344 10.91 -5.37 26.15
C ALA A 344 9.55 -5.18 25.47
N PHE A 345 9.19 -3.95 25.08
CA PHE A 345 7.96 -3.65 24.34
C PHE A 345 8.09 -4.05 22.87
N ALA A 346 9.21 -3.67 22.26
CA ALA A 346 9.46 -4.01 20.85
C ALA A 346 9.54 -5.52 20.63
N GLU A 347 10.14 -6.27 21.58
CA GLU A 347 10.21 -7.73 21.56
C GLU A 347 8.81 -8.37 21.71
N GLU A 348 7.97 -7.88 22.63
CA GLU A 348 6.63 -8.41 22.80
C GLU A 348 5.76 -8.14 21.56
N HIS A 349 5.83 -6.94 21.00
CA HIS A 349 5.16 -6.60 19.74
C HIS A 349 5.61 -7.54 18.60
N PHE A 350 6.92 -7.77 18.46
CA PHE A 350 7.46 -8.71 17.49
C PHE A 350 6.97 -10.15 17.75
N ASN A 351 6.98 -10.60 19.00
CA ASN A 351 6.59 -11.97 19.36
C ASN A 351 5.16 -12.29 18.93
N PHE A 352 4.27 -11.32 19.02
CA PHE A 352 2.90 -11.53 18.56
C PHE A 352 2.73 -11.26 17.05
N TYR A 353 2.89 -10.02 16.60
CA TYR A 353 2.51 -9.61 15.24
C TYR A 353 3.39 -10.21 14.14
N ASN A 354 4.67 -10.39 14.40
CA ASN A 354 5.59 -10.91 13.41
C ASN A 354 5.78 -12.42 13.56
N LYS A 355 6.06 -12.90 14.77
CA LYS A 355 6.39 -14.30 14.99
C LYS A 355 5.15 -15.18 15.07
N ALA A 356 4.25 -14.94 16.05
CA ALA A 356 3.08 -15.79 16.27
C ALA A 356 2.06 -15.69 15.13
N LEU A 357 1.80 -14.48 14.62
CA LEU A 357 0.80 -14.26 13.59
C LEU A 357 1.31 -14.58 12.17
N ARG A 358 2.56 -14.23 11.84
CA ARG A 358 3.11 -14.28 10.48
C ARG A 358 4.29 -15.22 10.28
N GLY A 359 4.82 -15.86 11.34
CA GLY A 359 5.87 -16.87 11.23
C GLY A 359 7.29 -16.34 11.02
N GLN A 360 7.53 -15.04 11.26
CA GLN A 360 8.88 -14.46 11.23
C GLN A 360 9.71 -15.04 12.38
N LYS A 361 10.95 -15.47 12.10
CA LYS A 361 11.77 -16.16 13.11
C LYS A 361 12.58 -15.22 13.97
N GLU A 362 13.09 -14.15 13.41
CA GLU A 362 14.01 -13.19 14.03
C GLU A 362 13.49 -11.76 13.82
N MET A 363 13.69 -10.89 14.82
CA MET A 363 13.37 -9.48 14.68
C MET A 363 14.36 -8.83 13.69
N LYS A 364 13.88 -7.94 12.82
CA LYS A 364 14.76 -7.12 11.99
C LYS A 364 15.80 -6.38 12.85
N GLU A 365 17.02 -6.26 12.34
CA GLU A 365 18.03 -5.42 12.98
C GLU A 365 17.51 -3.99 13.22
N ARG A 366 18.06 -3.32 14.23
CA ARG A 366 17.56 -2.00 14.67
C ARG A 366 17.59 -0.97 13.54
N GLY A 367 18.66 -0.95 12.72
CA GLY A 367 18.76 -0.03 11.59
C GLY A 367 17.63 -0.17 10.59
N LYS A 368 17.23 -1.40 10.22
CA LYS A 368 16.09 -1.65 9.34
C LYS A 368 14.77 -1.16 9.97
N ARG A 369 14.55 -1.42 11.27
CA ARG A 369 13.37 -0.94 11.98
C ARG A 369 13.27 0.58 12.02
N VAL A 370 14.41 1.26 12.19
CA VAL A 370 14.47 2.73 12.18
C VAL A 370 14.19 3.27 10.77
N LEU A 371 14.69 2.62 9.71
CA LEU A 371 14.32 2.98 8.33
C LEU A 371 12.84 2.78 8.05
N ASP A 372 12.26 1.65 8.48
CA ASP A 372 10.81 1.43 8.37
C ASP A 372 10.02 2.58 9.03
N THR A 373 10.51 3.09 10.17
CA THR A 373 9.89 4.25 10.86
C THR A 373 10.08 5.56 10.09
N ILE A 374 11.28 5.84 9.60
CA ILE A 374 11.55 7.05 8.79
C ILE A 374 10.65 7.03 7.53
N GLU A 375 10.52 5.89 6.88
CA GLU A 375 9.64 5.75 5.72
C GLU A 375 8.17 5.96 6.09
N SER A 376 7.73 5.39 7.22
CA SER A 376 6.36 5.57 7.71
C SER A 376 6.01 7.02 8.04
N GLU A 377 6.88 7.69 8.78
CA GLU A 377 6.59 9.01 9.35
C GLU A 377 6.99 10.16 8.43
N THR A 378 8.09 10.00 7.71
CA THR A 378 8.72 11.07 6.92
C THR A 378 9.22 10.58 5.55
N GLY A 379 8.53 9.60 4.96
CA GLY A 379 8.99 8.89 3.76
C GLY A 379 9.31 9.80 2.58
N GLU A 380 8.51 10.85 2.35
CA GLU A 380 8.79 11.79 1.26
C GLU A 380 10.02 12.68 1.55
N ALA A 381 10.36 12.94 2.82
CA ALA A 381 11.60 13.62 3.16
C ALA A 381 12.83 12.76 2.81
N LEU A 382 12.80 11.47 3.14
CA LEU A 382 13.81 10.52 2.72
C LEU A 382 13.84 10.35 1.20
N GLY A 383 12.66 10.34 0.56
CA GLY A 383 12.51 10.27 -0.89
C GLY A 383 13.20 11.39 -1.66
N GLN A 384 13.17 12.62 -1.12
CA GLN A 384 13.91 13.76 -1.68
C GLN A 384 15.43 13.52 -1.69
N MET A 385 15.95 12.82 -0.70
CA MET A 385 17.37 12.46 -0.65
C MET A 385 17.66 11.29 -1.59
N TYR A 386 16.78 10.29 -1.63
CA TYR A 386 16.92 9.07 -2.42
C TYR A 386 17.04 9.34 -3.92
N VAL A 387 16.17 10.17 -4.48
CA VAL A 387 16.15 10.43 -5.92
C VAL A 387 17.40 11.18 -6.42
N LYS A 388 18.07 11.91 -5.55
CA LYS A 388 19.34 12.60 -5.89
C LYS A 388 20.48 11.63 -6.25
N VAL A 389 20.41 10.38 -5.77
CA VAL A 389 21.48 9.39 -5.91
C VAL A 389 21.07 8.10 -6.61
N ALA A 390 19.78 7.80 -6.70
CA ALA A 390 19.28 6.48 -7.10
C ALA A 390 18.38 6.46 -8.34
N PHE A 391 18.11 7.59 -8.98
CA PHE A 391 17.24 7.63 -10.16
C PHE A 391 17.76 8.58 -11.24
N SER A 392 17.95 8.03 -12.45
CA SER A 392 18.53 8.79 -13.58
C SER A 392 17.46 9.38 -14.51
N PRO A 393 17.75 10.53 -15.15
CA PRO A 393 16.88 11.09 -16.20
C PRO A 393 16.66 10.13 -17.38
N GLU A 394 17.67 9.32 -17.74
CA GLU A 394 17.58 8.33 -18.82
C GLU A 394 16.56 7.24 -18.50
N SER A 395 16.55 6.74 -17.27
CA SER A 395 15.55 5.78 -16.80
C SER A 395 14.14 6.36 -16.89
N LYS A 396 13.95 7.63 -16.50
CA LYS A 396 12.66 8.33 -16.62
C LYS A 396 12.19 8.40 -18.08
N ALA A 397 13.04 8.83 -18.99
CA ALA A 397 12.71 8.97 -20.42
C ALA A 397 12.35 7.62 -21.06
N ARG A 398 13.07 6.54 -20.72
CA ARG A 398 12.75 5.20 -21.21
C ARG A 398 11.42 4.69 -20.67
N MET A 399 11.12 4.97 -19.40
CA MET A 399 9.82 4.65 -18.79
C MET A 399 8.66 5.39 -19.47
N GLU A 400 8.83 6.68 -19.77
CA GLU A 400 7.81 7.46 -20.48
C GLU A 400 7.50 6.83 -21.85
N THR A 401 8.52 6.31 -22.55
CA THR A 401 8.35 5.58 -23.82
C THR A 401 7.56 4.29 -23.62
N LEU A 402 7.86 3.51 -22.58
CA LEU A 402 7.12 2.29 -22.24
C LEU A 402 5.64 2.60 -21.95
N VAL A 403 5.38 3.59 -21.08
CA VAL A 403 4.01 4.02 -20.74
C VAL A 403 3.22 4.41 -21.98
N LYS A 404 3.82 5.18 -22.89
CA LYS A 404 3.18 5.56 -24.16
C LYS A 404 2.85 4.33 -25.01
N ASN A 405 3.76 3.39 -25.17
CA ASN A 405 3.54 2.19 -25.98
C ASN A 405 2.43 1.30 -25.38
N LEU A 406 2.38 1.16 -24.06
CA LEU A 406 1.33 0.42 -23.39
C LEU A 406 -0.03 1.13 -23.49
N SER A 407 -0.05 2.45 -23.36
CA SER A 407 -1.27 3.25 -23.52
C SER A 407 -1.88 3.04 -24.93
N GLU A 408 -1.06 3.09 -25.98
CA GLU A 408 -1.51 2.83 -27.35
C GLU A 408 -1.95 1.37 -27.58
N ALA A 409 -1.30 0.40 -26.92
CA ALA A 409 -1.73 -0.99 -26.99
C ALA A 409 -3.08 -1.19 -26.30
N LEU A 410 -3.27 -0.62 -25.09
CA LEU A 410 -4.55 -0.66 -24.36
C LEU A 410 -5.67 -0.03 -25.18
N LYS A 411 -5.42 1.14 -25.80
CA LYS A 411 -6.37 1.78 -26.71
C LYS A 411 -6.87 0.81 -27.78
N THR A 412 -5.92 0.19 -28.49
CA THR A 412 -6.25 -0.76 -29.57
C THR A 412 -7.05 -1.94 -29.04
N ARG A 413 -6.75 -2.44 -27.86
CA ARG A 413 -7.51 -3.53 -27.22
C ARG A 413 -8.94 -3.11 -26.95
N ILE A 414 -9.17 -1.97 -26.28
CA ILE A 414 -10.51 -1.44 -25.97
C ILE A 414 -11.33 -1.26 -27.26
N GLU A 415 -10.76 -0.66 -28.30
CA GLU A 415 -11.43 -0.44 -29.58
C GLU A 415 -11.90 -1.76 -30.23
N ASN A 416 -11.15 -2.84 -30.05
CA ASN A 416 -11.41 -4.15 -30.67
C ASN A 416 -12.16 -5.14 -29.78
N LEU A 417 -12.59 -4.77 -28.56
CA LEU A 417 -13.35 -5.66 -27.69
C LEU A 417 -14.70 -6.05 -28.31
N ALA A 418 -14.82 -7.31 -28.72
CA ALA A 418 -16.03 -7.80 -29.39
C ALA A 418 -17.26 -7.90 -28.49
N TRP A 419 -17.06 -8.03 -27.18
CA TRP A 419 -18.15 -8.22 -26.20
C TRP A 419 -18.73 -6.91 -25.65
N MET A 420 -18.04 -5.79 -25.81
CA MET A 420 -18.44 -4.48 -25.31
C MET A 420 -19.12 -3.67 -26.41
N GLY A 421 -20.27 -3.09 -26.10
CA GLY A 421 -21.01 -2.22 -27.00
C GLY A 421 -20.36 -0.85 -27.20
N ASP A 422 -20.76 -0.16 -28.28
CA ASP A 422 -20.14 1.11 -28.68
C ASP A 422 -20.31 2.23 -27.64
N GLU A 423 -21.40 2.26 -26.91
CA GLU A 423 -21.67 3.27 -25.86
C GLU A 423 -20.68 3.11 -24.72
N THR A 424 -20.51 1.90 -24.18
CA THR A 424 -19.55 1.61 -23.11
C THR A 424 -18.12 1.77 -23.59
N LYS A 425 -17.78 1.35 -24.82
CA LYS A 425 -16.47 1.60 -25.45
C LYS A 425 -16.12 3.07 -25.49
N LYS A 426 -17.06 3.91 -25.91
CA LYS A 426 -16.85 5.37 -25.93
C LYS A 426 -16.45 5.89 -24.55
N LYS A 427 -17.14 5.45 -23.49
CA LYS A 427 -16.81 5.83 -22.10
C LYS A 427 -15.46 5.29 -21.65
N ALA A 428 -15.15 4.04 -21.99
CA ALA A 428 -13.84 3.46 -21.74
C ALA A 428 -12.72 4.24 -22.44
N MET A 429 -12.95 4.72 -23.66
CA MET A 429 -12.01 5.55 -24.41
C MET A 429 -11.87 6.96 -23.84
N GLU A 430 -12.95 7.57 -23.33
CA GLU A 430 -12.88 8.84 -22.59
C GLU A 430 -11.98 8.68 -21.34
N LYS A 431 -12.12 7.56 -20.62
CA LYS A 431 -11.29 7.23 -19.46
C LYS A 431 -9.83 6.98 -19.84
N TRP A 432 -9.58 6.21 -20.92
CA TRP A 432 -8.24 6.03 -21.47
C TRP A 432 -7.54 7.36 -21.76
N ALA A 433 -8.26 8.30 -22.38
CA ALA A 433 -7.69 9.59 -22.78
C ALA A 433 -7.36 10.52 -21.59
N SER A 434 -7.91 10.23 -20.40
CA SER A 434 -7.69 11.02 -19.18
C SER A 434 -6.66 10.42 -18.23
N PHE A 435 -6.02 9.29 -18.56
CA PHE A 435 -4.95 8.71 -17.73
C PHE A 435 -3.79 9.68 -17.55
N THR A 436 -3.36 9.85 -16.30
CA THR A 436 -2.19 10.66 -15.94
C THR A 436 -1.08 9.75 -15.39
N PRO A 437 0.04 9.56 -16.09
CA PRO A 437 1.18 8.83 -15.57
C PRO A 437 2.07 9.71 -14.68
N LYS A 438 2.54 9.17 -13.58
CA LYS A 438 3.52 9.75 -12.65
C LYS A 438 4.70 8.80 -12.49
N ILE A 439 5.92 9.25 -12.82
CA ILE A 439 7.10 8.38 -12.95
C ILE A 439 8.24 8.90 -12.11
N GLY A 440 8.78 8.05 -11.24
CA GLY A 440 9.99 8.27 -10.45
C GLY A 440 9.74 9.02 -9.15
N TYR A 441 9.36 10.28 -9.22
CA TYR A 441 9.16 11.14 -8.05
C TYR A 441 8.26 12.35 -8.38
N PRO A 442 7.64 12.99 -7.34
CA PRO A 442 6.76 14.13 -7.55
C PRO A 442 7.52 15.38 -8.04
N ASP A 443 6.93 16.13 -8.96
CA ASP A 443 7.49 17.41 -9.44
C ASP A 443 7.45 18.49 -8.34
N LYS A 444 6.51 18.38 -7.39
CA LYS A 444 6.36 19.26 -6.25
C LYS A 444 6.41 18.45 -4.96
N TRP A 445 7.41 18.72 -4.14
CA TRP A 445 7.57 18.09 -2.85
C TRP A 445 6.67 18.71 -1.78
N ARG A 446 6.21 17.88 -0.86
CA ARG A 446 5.51 18.31 0.35
C ARG A 446 6.40 19.21 1.21
N SER A 447 5.83 20.24 1.82
CA SER A 447 6.52 21.05 2.84
C SER A 447 6.55 20.31 4.18
N TRP A 448 7.71 20.37 4.82
CA TRP A 448 7.95 19.91 6.19
C TRP A 448 8.08 21.06 7.18
N GLU A 449 7.73 22.27 6.76
CA GLU A 449 7.73 23.43 7.63
C GLU A 449 6.73 23.25 8.78
N GLY A 450 7.21 23.47 10.01
CA GLY A 450 6.44 23.25 11.23
C GLY A 450 6.65 21.89 11.89
N LEU A 451 7.27 20.89 11.22
CA LEU A 451 7.70 19.67 11.89
C LEU A 451 8.97 19.95 12.71
N VAL A 452 8.88 19.75 14.02
CA VAL A 452 10.01 19.92 14.93
C VAL A 452 10.52 18.54 15.36
N THR A 453 11.73 18.19 14.91
CA THR A 453 12.44 16.99 15.36
C THR A 453 13.67 17.35 16.16
N GLY A 454 14.19 16.42 16.97
CA GLY A 454 15.37 16.62 17.80
C GLY A 454 16.15 15.36 18.06
N ARG A 455 17.24 15.50 18.84
CA ARG A 455 18.15 14.39 19.22
C ARG A 455 17.85 13.82 20.62
N ASP A 456 16.70 14.17 21.21
CA ASP A 456 16.41 13.83 22.60
C ASP A 456 15.56 12.58 22.77
N SER A 457 14.60 12.31 21.89
CA SER A 457 13.67 11.19 22.05
C SER A 457 13.24 10.63 20.71
N TYR A 458 13.41 9.32 20.53
CA TYR A 458 12.97 8.61 19.33
C TYR A 458 11.44 8.65 19.20
N ILE A 459 10.73 8.17 20.22
CA ILE A 459 9.27 8.23 20.24
C ILE A 459 8.75 9.67 20.22
N GLY A 460 9.49 10.62 20.81
CA GLY A 460 9.13 12.05 20.74
C GLY A 460 9.09 12.55 19.29
N ASN A 461 10.05 12.14 18.45
CA ASN A 461 10.05 12.46 17.01
C ASN A 461 8.87 11.78 16.29
N VAL A 462 8.54 10.53 16.64
CA VAL A 462 7.39 9.81 16.07
C VAL A 462 6.08 10.52 16.40
N LEU A 463 5.86 10.87 17.67
CA LEU A 463 4.64 11.58 18.10
C LEU A 463 4.51 12.95 17.43
N ALA A 464 5.63 13.70 17.31
CA ALA A 464 5.64 14.99 16.63
C ALA A 464 5.31 14.85 15.12
N ALA A 465 5.82 13.79 14.47
CA ALA A 465 5.51 13.52 13.06
C ALA A 465 4.05 13.07 12.88
N ASN A 466 3.52 12.24 13.77
CA ASN A 466 2.11 11.83 13.76
C ASN A 466 1.17 13.03 13.84
N GLU A 467 1.41 13.91 14.81
CA GLU A 467 0.61 15.14 14.97
C GLU A 467 0.73 16.06 13.76
N PHE A 468 1.96 16.25 13.24
CA PHE A 468 2.21 17.06 12.05
C PHE A 468 1.51 16.48 10.81
N ASN A 469 1.63 15.17 10.57
CA ASN A 469 1.00 14.47 9.46
C ASN A 469 -0.53 14.56 9.53
N TYR A 470 -1.08 14.38 10.73
CA TYR A 470 -2.52 14.48 10.95
C TYR A 470 -3.03 15.89 10.65
N LYS A 471 -2.39 16.93 11.20
CA LYS A 471 -2.75 18.34 10.94
C LYS A 471 -2.66 18.68 9.46
N TRP A 472 -1.64 18.19 8.77
CA TRP A 472 -1.49 18.37 7.33
C TRP A 472 -2.65 17.72 6.57
N MET A 473 -3.06 16.51 6.93
CA MET A 473 -4.23 15.86 6.34
C MET A 473 -5.51 16.66 6.63
N MET A 474 -5.75 16.99 7.87
CA MET A 474 -6.96 17.78 8.26
C MET A 474 -7.05 19.10 7.50
N GLY A 475 -5.91 19.71 7.23
CA GLY A 475 -5.82 20.95 6.43
C GLY A 475 -6.34 20.84 5.00
N LYS A 476 -6.58 19.63 4.46
CA LYS A 476 -7.12 19.40 3.11
C LYS A 476 -8.65 19.36 3.06
N ILE A 477 -9.32 19.06 4.16
CA ILE A 477 -10.78 18.94 4.20
C ILE A 477 -11.45 20.23 3.71
N GLY A 478 -12.37 20.10 2.76
CA GLY A 478 -13.08 21.21 2.15
C GLY A 478 -12.26 22.06 1.16
N LYS A 479 -11.05 21.60 0.81
CA LYS A 479 -10.20 22.26 -0.19
C LYS A 479 -10.16 21.48 -1.50
N PRO A 480 -9.83 22.15 -2.61
CA PRO A 480 -9.52 21.47 -3.86
C PRO A 480 -8.42 20.42 -3.65
N VAL A 481 -8.55 19.38 -4.40
CA VAL A 481 -7.55 18.30 -4.42
C VAL A 481 -6.26 18.79 -5.08
N ASP A 482 -5.09 18.52 -4.47
CA ASP A 482 -3.77 18.80 -5.07
C ASP A 482 -3.27 17.60 -5.87
N ARG A 483 -3.39 17.60 -7.20
CA ARG A 483 -2.94 16.52 -8.10
C ARG A 483 -1.42 16.41 -8.23
N THR A 484 -0.65 17.12 -7.54
CA THR A 484 0.82 16.95 -7.55
C THR A 484 1.29 15.98 -6.47
N GLU A 485 0.44 15.67 -5.50
CA GLU A 485 0.77 14.76 -4.39
C GLU A 485 0.89 13.29 -4.84
N TRP A 486 1.70 12.54 -4.14
CA TRP A 486 1.90 11.11 -4.34
C TRP A 486 1.47 10.32 -3.10
N GLY A 487 0.84 9.16 -3.29
CA GLY A 487 0.45 8.26 -2.20
C GLY A 487 1.59 7.38 -1.69
N MET A 488 2.68 7.24 -2.47
CA MET A 488 3.85 6.45 -2.12
C MET A 488 5.13 7.27 -2.30
N PRO A 489 6.10 7.16 -1.37
CA PRO A 489 7.39 7.85 -1.52
C PRO A 489 8.27 7.17 -2.57
N PRO A 490 9.23 7.89 -3.19
CA PRO A 490 10.04 7.38 -4.29
C PRO A 490 10.90 6.14 -3.99
N GLN A 491 11.30 5.92 -2.75
CA GLN A 491 12.11 4.76 -2.34
C GLN A 491 11.29 3.48 -2.11
N MET A 492 9.96 3.54 -2.19
CA MET A 492 9.09 2.37 -2.02
C MET A 492 9.08 1.51 -3.27
N VAL A 493 9.31 0.21 -3.12
CA VAL A 493 9.22 -0.77 -4.22
C VAL A 493 7.78 -1.18 -4.44
N ASN A 494 7.03 -0.35 -5.13
CA ASN A 494 5.62 -0.59 -5.47
C ASN A 494 5.17 0.33 -6.60
N ALA A 495 3.89 0.16 -7.04
CA ALA A 495 3.16 1.04 -7.95
C ALA A 495 1.70 1.11 -7.50
N TYR A 496 0.92 2.03 -8.05
CA TYR A 496 -0.53 2.08 -7.77
C TYR A 496 -1.31 2.84 -8.85
N TYR A 497 -2.57 2.47 -8.98
CA TYR A 497 -3.60 3.23 -9.70
C TYR A 497 -4.51 3.98 -8.72
N ASN A 498 -4.94 5.17 -9.09
CA ASN A 498 -5.87 5.98 -8.35
C ASN A 498 -7.16 6.25 -9.16
N PRO A 499 -8.32 5.62 -8.86
CA PRO A 499 -9.55 5.78 -9.62
C PRO A 499 -10.17 7.18 -9.54
N LEU A 500 -10.03 7.88 -8.41
CA LEU A 500 -10.57 9.22 -8.24
C LEU A 500 -9.82 10.25 -9.10
N GLN A 501 -8.60 9.94 -9.56
CA GLN A 501 -7.72 10.79 -10.37
C GLN A 501 -7.50 10.25 -11.76
N ASN A 502 -7.80 8.96 -11.91
CA ASN A 502 -7.43 8.24 -13.11
C ASN A 502 -5.93 8.38 -13.41
N GLU A 503 -5.10 8.12 -12.39
CA GLU A 503 -3.64 8.22 -12.49
C GLU A 503 -2.94 6.92 -12.11
N ILE A 504 -1.80 6.67 -12.76
CA ILE A 504 -0.90 5.54 -12.49
C ILE A 504 0.44 6.07 -12.00
N VAL A 505 0.97 5.49 -10.94
CA VAL A 505 2.15 6.03 -10.24
C VAL A 505 3.21 4.96 -10.05
N PHE A 506 4.44 5.26 -10.45
CA PHE A 506 5.59 4.37 -10.39
C PHE A 506 6.75 5.03 -9.64
N PRO A 507 6.92 4.77 -8.33
CA PRO A 507 8.04 5.24 -7.54
C PRO A 507 9.40 4.81 -8.12
N ALA A 508 10.45 5.61 -7.90
CA ALA A 508 11.77 5.38 -8.46
C ALA A 508 12.35 3.99 -8.11
N ALA A 509 12.06 3.48 -6.92
CA ALA A 509 12.66 2.24 -6.43
C ALA A 509 12.22 1.00 -7.21
N ILE A 510 10.97 0.94 -7.74
CA ILE A 510 10.53 -0.22 -8.55
C ILE A 510 11.16 -0.20 -9.96
N LEU A 511 11.69 0.96 -10.40
CA LEU A 511 12.26 1.15 -11.73
C LEU A 511 13.71 0.65 -11.80
N GLN A 512 13.93 -0.56 -11.29
CA GLN A 512 15.20 -1.28 -11.24
C GLN A 512 14.99 -2.78 -11.51
N PRO A 513 16.05 -3.53 -11.87
CA PRO A 513 15.93 -4.98 -12.07
C PRO A 513 15.37 -5.72 -10.86
N PRO A 514 14.52 -6.74 -11.05
CA PRO A 514 14.17 -7.39 -12.33
C PRO A 514 13.00 -6.74 -13.07
N PHE A 515 12.40 -5.66 -12.53
CA PHE A 515 11.24 -4.99 -13.14
C PHE A 515 11.65 -4.18 -14.36
N PHE A 516 12.66 -3.33 -14.21
CA PHE A 516 13.16 -2.46 -15.24
C PHE A 516 14.70 -2.45 -15.27
N ASP A 517 15.29 -2.63 -16.46
CA ASP A 517 16.72 -2.45 -16.68
C ASP A 517 16.93 -1.65 -17.99
N ALA A 518 17.51 -0.45 -17.85
CA ALA A 518 17.78 0.41 -18.99
C ALA A 518 18.66 -0.24 -20.07
N ASN A 519 19.44 -1.27 -19.69
CA ASN A 519 20.39 -1.98 -20.56
C ASN A 519 19.86 -3.35 -21.04
N ALA A 520 18.70 -3.81 -20.53
CA ALA A 520 18.13 -5.08 -20.95
C ALA A 520 17.37 -4.97 -22.28
N ASP A 521 17.14 -6.13 -22.92
CA ASP A 521 16.30 -6.20 -24.11
C ASP A 521 14.83 -5.89 -23.77
N ASP A 522 14.08 -5.43 -24.76
CA ASP A 522 12.70 -4.99 -24.58
C ASP A 522 11.80 -6.10 -24.04
N ALA A 523 12.01 -7.37 -24.42
CA ALA A 523 11.17 -8.46 -23.95
C ALA A 523 11.21 -8.57 -22.41
N LEU A 524 12.38 -8.39 -21.78
CA LEU A 524 12.51 -8.40 -20.32
C LEU A 524 11.81 -7.18 -19.70
N ASN A 525 11.99 -5.99 -20.28
CA ASN A 525 11.36 -4.78 -19.73
C ASN A 525 9.82 -4.80 -19.91
N TYR A 526 9.31 -5.25 -21.05
CA TYR A 526 7.86 -5.38 -21.25
C TYR A 526 7.25 -6.50 -20.41
N GLY A 527 7.96 -7.63 -20.21
CA GLY A 527 7.52 -8.72 -19.33
C GLY A 527 7.67 -8.41 -17.83
N GLY A 528 8.50 -7.43 -17.47
CA GLY A 528 8.67 -6.91 -16.11
C GLY A 528 7.82 -5.67 -15.88
N ILE A 529 8.44 -4.49 -15.90
CA ILE A 529 7.76 -3.22 -15.60
C ILE A 529 6.64 -2.91 -16.59
N GLY A 530 6.75 -3.33 -17.85
CA GLY A 530 5.69 -3.14 -18.83
C GLY A 530 4.39 -3.83 -18.43
N ALA A 531 4.48 -5.07 -17.94
CA ALA A 531 3.32 -5.78 -17.41
C ALA A 531 2.75 -5.13 -16.15
N VAL A 532 3.60 -4.54 -15.27
CA VAL A 532 3.15 -3.75 -14.12
C VAL A 532 2.46 -2.44 -14.56
N ILE A 533 2.99 -1.74 -15.57
CA ILE A 533 2.32 -0.54 -16.12
C ILE A 533 0.94 -0.91 -16.68
N GLY A 534 0.87 -2.00 -17.45
CA GLY A 534 -0.40 -2.52 -17.96
C GLY A 534 -1.38 -2.89 -16.85
N HIS A 535 -0.90 -3.52 -15.77
CA HIS A 535 -1.66 -3.86 -14.57
C HIS A 535 -2.28 -2.60 -13.94
N GLU A 536 -1.49 -1.55 -13.69
CA GLU A 536 -2.01 -0.30 -13.13
C GLU A 536 -3.03 0.39 -14.06
N MET A 537 -2.81 0.35 -15.38
CA MET A 537 -3.80 0.87 -16.33
C MET A 537 -5.11 0.08 -16.28
N ILE A 538 -5.05 -1.24 -16.15
CA ILE A 538 -6.25 -2.10 -16.10
C ILE A 538 -7.03 -1.93 -14.80
N HIS A 539 -6.41 -1.51 -13.70
CA HIS A 539 -7.14 -1.12 -12.51
C HIS A 539 -8.19 -0.03 -12.77
N GLY A 540 -8.01 0.80 -13.79
CA GLY A 540 -9.04 1.72 -14.26
C GLY A 540 -10.32 1.02 -14.77
N TYR A 541 -10.23 -0.25 -15.08
CA TYR A 541 -11.27 -1.06 -15.74
C TYR A 541 -11.55 -2.38 -15.02
N ASP A 542 -10.99 -2.60 -13.81
CA ASP A 542 -11.31 -3.75 -12.98
C ASP A 542 -12.72 -3.65 -12.37
N ASP A 543 -13.09 -4.56 -11.50
CA ASP A 543 -14.44 -4.61 -10.90
C ASP A 543 -14.75 -3.42 -9.98
N GLN A 544 -13.76 -2.70 -9.48
CA GLN A 544 -13.93 -1.49 -8.65
C GLN A 544 -13.60 -0.21 -9.41
N GLY A 545 -12.46 -0.16 -10.12
CA GLY A 545 -12.06 1.03 -10.89
C GLY A 545 -13.01 1.35 -12.04
N SER A 546 -13.65 0.33 -12.64
CA SER A 546 -14.71 0.52 -13.65
C SER A 546 -15.95 1.24 -13.12
N ARG A 547 -16.09 1.44 -11.82
CA ARG A 547 -17.19 2.19 -11.19
C ARG A 547 -16.92 3.70 -11.13
N PHE A 548 -15.72 4.13 -11.58
CA PHE A 548 -15.36 5.54 -11.67
C PHE A 548 -15.23 5.95 -13.15
N ASP A 549 -15.81 7.09 -13.49
CA ASP A 549 -15.73 7.63 -14.85
C ASP A 549 -14.35 8.26 -15.17
N ALA A 550 -14.24 8.83 -16.35
CA ALA A 550 -13.03 9.52 -16.83
C ALA A 550 -12.59 10.73 -15.96
N THR A 551 -13.49 11.26 -15.14
CA THR A 551 -13.23 12.40 -14.26
C THR A 551 -12.95 11.98 -12.81
N GLY A 552 -12.96 10.67 -12.52
CA GLY A 552 -12.82 10.12 -11.18
C GLY A 552 -14.12 10.15 -10.37
N LYS A 553 -15.26 10.39 -11.00
CA LYS A 553 -16.55 10.40 -10.32
C LYS A 553 -17.10 8.98 -10.20
N PHE A 554 -17.53 8.61 -9.00
CA PHE A 554 -18.20 7.33 -8.73
C PHE A 554 -19.58 7.32 -9.35
N GLU A 555 -19.68 6.74 -10.56
CA GLU A 555 -20.88 6.73 -11.39
C GLU A 555 -20.89 5.52 -12.32
N ASN A 556 -22.05 4.85 -12.45
CA ASN A 556 -22.17 3.78 -13.42
C ASN A 556 -22.23 4.35 -14.85
N TRP A 557 -21.27 3.97 -15.68
CA TRP A 557 -21.17 4.35 -17.09
C TRP A 557 -21.34 3.18 -18.08
N TRP A 558 -21.66 2.00 -17.54
CA TRP A 558 -21.87 0.77 -18.29
C TRP A 558 -23.32 0.64 -18.75
N THR A 559 -23.54 0.09 -19.96
CA THR A 559 -24.87 -0.42 -20.32
C THR A 559 -25.16 -1.68 -19.50
N PRO A 560 -26.46 -2.01 -19.25
CA PRO A 560 -26.81 -3.22 -18.51
C PRO A 560 -26.28 -4.51 -19.14
N ASP A 561 -26.26 -4.59 -20.48
CA ASP A 561 -25.78 -5.77 -21.23
C ASP A 561 -24.25 -5.91 -21.10
N ASP A 562 -23.51 -4.81 -21.20
CA ASP A 562 -22.06 -4.83 -21.03
C ASP A 562 -21.67 -5.15 -19.57
N ALA A 563 -22.35 -4.59 -18.58
CA ALA A 563 -22.16 -4.93 -17.18
C ALA A 563 -22.39 -6.43 -16.91
N LYS A 564 -23.42 -7.02 -17.52
CA LYS A 564 -23.67 -8.47 -17.45
C LYS A 564 -22.58 -9.26 -18.18
N GLY A 565 -22.12 -8.79 -19.34
CA GLY A 565 -21.03 -9.40 -20.10
C GLY A 565 -19.73 -9.39 -19.33
N PHE A 566 -19.43 -8.30 -18.61
CA PHE A 566 -18.27 -8.17 -17.73
C PHE A 566 -18.37 -9.15 -16.54
N SER A 567 -19.51 -9.13 -15.82
CA SER A 567 -19.75 -10.03 -14.67
C SER A 567 -19.59 -11.51 -15.04
N GLY A 568 -20.14 -11.96 -16.17
CA GLY A 568 -19.98 -13.35 -16.61
C GLY A 568 -18.54 -13.76 -16.92
N ARG A 569 -17.66 -12.81 -17.23
CA ARG A 569 -16.22 -13.04 -17.44
C ARG A 569 -15.46 -13.04 -16.12
N THR A 570 -15.77 -12.10 -15.23
CA THR A 570 -15.13 -12.02 -13.92
C THR A 570 -15.50 -13.22 -13.04
N ASP A 571 -16.72 -13.77 -13.13
CA ASP A 571 -17.10 -15.00 -12.44
C ASP A 571 -16.24 -16.22 -12.85
N LYS A 572 -15.85 -16.30 -14.14
CA LYS A 572 -14.93 -17.34 -14.61
C LYS A 572 -13.52 -17.15 -14.00
N LEU A 573 -13.06 -15.91 -13.85
CA LEU A 573 -11.77 -15.61 -13.22
C LEU A 573 -11.79 -15.92 -11.72
N VAL A 574 -12.86 -15.58 -11.02
CA VAL A 574 -13.11 -15.99 -9.62
C VAL A 574 -13.03 -17.52 -9.49
N ALA A 575 -13.73 -18.25 -10.35
CA ALA A 575 -13.71 -19.71 -10.34
C ALA A 575 -12.32 -20.29 -10.62
N GLN A 576 -11.53 -19.67 -11.49
CA GLN A 576 -10.15 -20.07 -11.74
C GLN A 576 -9.31 -19.97 -10.46
N PHE A 577 -9.30 -18.81 -9.80
CA PHE A 577 -8.46 -18.58 -8.62
C PHE A 577 -8.95 -19.36 -7.41
N ASN A 578 -10.25 -19.55 -7.24
CA ASN A 578 -10.80 -20.46 -6.21
C ASN A 578 -10.31 -21.91 -6.35
N GLY A 579 -9.81 -22.31 -7.52
CA GLY A 579 -9.23 -23.62 -7.75
C GLY A 579 -7.76 -23.76 -7.32
N TYR A 580 -7.11 -22.67 -6.92
CA TYR A 580 -5.69 -22.69 -6.52
C TYR A 580 -5.53 -22.93 -5.02
N GLU A 581 -4.95 -24.07 -4.65
CA GLU A 581 -4.65 -24.41 -3.27
C GLU A 581 -3.33 -23.77 -2.85
N ALA A 582 -3.38 -22.83 -1.90
CA ALA A 582 -2.22 -22.05 -1.45
C ALA A 582 -1.47 -22.73 -0.28
N VAL A 583 -2.20 -23.32 0.64
CA VAL A 583 -1.70 -24.20 1.71
C VAL A 583 -2.65 -25.39 1.82
N PRO A 584 -2.21 -26.55 2.36
CA PRO A 584 -3.05 -27.74 2.42
C PRO A 584 -4.46 -27.47 2.97
N GLY A 585 -5.47 -27.71 2.14
CA GLY A 585 -6.89 -27.50 2.47
C GLY A 585 -7.37 -26.04 2.43
N LYS A 586 -6.53 -25.08 2.07
CA LYS A 586 -6.92 -23.66 1.94
C LYS A 586 -6.62 -23.13 0.54
N PHE A 587 -7.64 -22.57 -0.06
CA PHE A 587 -7.61 -22.07 -1.43
C PHE A 587 -7.57 -20.54 -1.47
N VAL A 588 -7.13 -20.01 -2.59
CA VAL A 588 -7.19 -18.58 -2.87
C VAL A 588 -8.66 -18.13 -2.85
N ASN A 589 -8.93 -17.00 -2.23
CA ASN A 589 -10.23 -16.37 -2.31
C ASN A 589 -10.31 -15.54 -3.60
N GLY A 590 -10.83 -16.13 -4.68
CA GLY A 590 -10.92 -15.47 -5.98
C GLY A 590 -11.83 -14.25 -6.01
N LYS A 591 -12.70 -14.07 -5.00
CA LYS A 591 -13.51 -12.85 -4.86
C LYS A 591 -12.73 -11.72 -4.23
N LEU A 592 -11.96 -12.00 -3.17
CA LEU A 592 -11.08 -11.02 -2.53
C LEU A 592 -10.02 -10.53 -3.53
N THR A 593 -9.52 -11.44 -4.38
CA THR A 593 -8.41 -11.14 -5.30
C THR A 593 -8.85 -10.76 -6.72
N LEU A 594 -10.13 -10.51 -6.94
CA LEU A 594 -10.69 -10.33 -8.29
C LEU A 594 -10.07 -9.15 -9.06
N GLY A 595 -10.02 -7.97 -8.47
CA GLY A 595 -9.50 -6.76 -9.11
C GLY A 595 -8.04 -6.96 -9.56
N GLU A 596 -7.20 -7.50 -8.67
CA GLU A 596 -5.81 -7.80 -8.94
C GLU A 596 -5.64 -8.84 -10.08
N ASN A 597 -6.49 -9.87 -10.08
CA ASN A 597 -6.44 -10.91 -11.11
C ASN A 597 -6.88 -10.37 -12.48
N ILE A 598 -7.84 -9.43 -12.52
CA ILE A 598 -8.25 -8.73 -13.75
C ILE A 598 -7.09 -7.86 -14.24
N ALA A 599 -6.45 -7.12 -13.34
CA ALA A 599 -5.33 -6.25 -13.64
C ALA A 599 -4.13 -7.02 -14.19
N ASP A 600 -3.77 -8.16 -13.59
CA ASP A 600 -2.72 -9.05 -14.09
C ASP A 600 -3.04 -9.57 -15.50
N LEU A 601 -4.27 -10.06 -15.72
CA LEU A 601 -4.65 -10.65 -17.00
C LEU A 601 -4.63 -9.62 -18.14
N GLY A 602 -5.29 -8.49 -17.94
CA GLY A 602 -5.37 -7.43 -18.93
C GLY A 602 -4.03 -6.70 -19.12
N GLY A 603 -3.30 -6.50 -18.00
CA GLY A 603 -1.99 -5.85 -18.00
C GLY A 603 -0.94 -6.63 -18.77
N LEU A 604 -0.83 -7.94 -18.50
CA LEU A 604 0.11 -8.81 -19.22
C LEU A 604 -0.21 -8.90 -20.71
N ALA A 605 -1.50 -9.00 -21.06
CA ALA A 605 -1.93 -9.02 -22.46
C ALA A 605 -1.61 -7.70 -23.18
N THR A 606 -1.86 -6.57 -22.50
CA THR A 606 -1.54 -5.23 -23.04
C THR A 606 -0.02 -5.04 -23.23
N ALA A 607 0.78 -5.51 -22.26
CA ALA A 607 2.24 -5.44 -22.34
C ALA A 607 2.81 -6.29 -23.49
N TYR A 608 2.22 -7.46 -23.74
CA TYR A 608 2.60 -8.29 -24.88
C TYR A 608 2.33 -7.57 -26.22
N ASP A 609 1.14 -6.99 -26.39
CA ASP A 609 0.80 -6.24 -27.61
C ASP A 609 1.71 -5.02 -27.78
N ALA A 610 2.06 -4.34 -26.69
CA ALA A 610 2.99 -3.22 -26.72
C ALA A 610 4.41 -3.65 -27.14
N LEU A 611 4.89 -4.82 -26.67
CA LEU A 611 6.16 -5.41 -27.12
C LEU A 611 6.13 -5.70 -28.61
N GLN A 612 5.08 -6.35 -29.11
CA GLN A 612 4.96 -6.66 -30.55
C GLN A 612 4.97 -5.39 -31.41
N ARG A 613 4.32 -4.32 -30.95
CA ARG A 613 4.34 -3.01 -31.62
C ARG A 613 5.73 -2.37 -31.62
N ALA A 614 6.39 -2.36 -30.46
CA ALA A 614 7.70 -1.74 -30.28
C ALA A 614 8.79 -2.45 -31.09
N THR A 615 8.63 -3.75 -31.35
CA THR A 615 9.62 -4.57 -32.06
C THR A 615 9.18 -4.98 -33.47
N ALA A 616 8.11 -4.35 -33.98
CA ALA A 616 7.61 -4.65 -35.34
C ALA A 616 8.70 -4.46 -36.40
N GLY A 617 8.88 -5.49 -37.24
CA GLY A 617 9.89 -5.48 -38.31
C GLY A 617 11.34 -5.69 -37.83
N GLN A 618 11.56 -5.83 -36.55
CA GLN A 618 12.89 -6.15 -35.99
C GLN A 618 13.14 -7.68 -36.01
N PRO A 619 14.38 -8.11 -36.28
CA PRO A 619 14.74 -9.53 -36.14
C PRO A 619 14.43 -10.05 -34.73
N ASP A 620 14.05 -11.31 -34.64
CA ASP A 620 13.85 -12.02 -33.37
C ASP A 620 14.90 -13.14 -33.21
N PRO A 621 16.17 -12.82 -32.97
CA PRO A 621 17.16 -13.82 -32.67
C PRO A 621 16.88 -14.45 -31.31
N LYS A 622 17.10 -15.75 -31.22
CA LYS A 622 17.13 -16.39 -29.90
C LYS A 622 18.30 -15.84 -29.12
N LEU A 623 18.02 -15.20 -27.99
CA LEU A 623 19.02 -14.81 -27.01
C LEU A 623 19.04 -15.89 -25.93
N ASP A 624 20.20 -16.45 -25.67
CA ASP A 624 20.36 -17.54 -24.71
C ASP A 624 19.43 -18.74 -24.94
N GLY A 625 19.09 -18.99 -26.21
CA GLY A 625 18.21 -20.09 -26.60
C GLY A 625 16.70 -19.78 -26.52
N LEU A 626 16.29 -18.64 -25.95
CA LEU A 626 14.90 -18.21 -25.82
C LEU A 626 14.50 -17.22 -26.92
N THR A 627 13.29 -17.36 -27.45
CA THR A 627 12.65 -16.36 -28.30
C THR A 627 12.30 -15.10 -27.51
N ARG A 628 11.98 -13.99 -28.18
CA ARG A 628 11.48 -12.75 -27.54
C ARG A 628 10.27 -13.02 -26.67
N ASP A 629 9.30 -13.75 -27.18
CA ASP A 629 8.08 -14.07 -26.44
C ASP A 629 8.35 -14.95 -25.22
N GLN A 630 9.26 -15.92 -25.31
CA GLN A 630 9.66 -16.74 -24.19
C GLN A 630 10.33 -15.91 -23.08
N ARG A 631 11.22 -14.96 -23.43
CA ARG A 631 11.85 -14.06 -22.48
C ARG A 631 10.84 -13.13 -21.80
N PHE A 632 9.85 -12.64 -22.54
CA PHE A 632 8.75 -11.84 -22.02
C PHE A 632 8.00 -12.56 -20.90
N PHE A 633 7.49 -13.76 -21.18
CA PHE A 633 6.76 -14.53 -20.18
C PHE A 633 7.66 -15.04 -19.05
N ALA A 634 8.90 -15.37 -19.33
CA ALA A 634 9.85 -15.78 -18.30
C ALA A 634 10.15 -14.65 -17.32
N ASN A 635 10.30 -13.40 -17.78
CA ASN A 635 10.51 -12.29 -16.87
C ASN A 635 9.25 -11.91 -16.09
N TRP A 636 8.05 -12.05 -16.67
CA TRP A 636 6.79 -11.97 -15.92
C TRP A 636 6.78 -12.94 -14.72
N ALA A 637 7.11 -14.21 -14.94
CA ALA A 637 7.17 -15.17 -13.84
C ALA A 637 8.30 -14.84 -12.84
N THR A 638 9.43 -14.28 -13.31
CA THR A 638 10.58 -13.89 -12.48
C THR A 638 10.22 -12.78 -11.50
N VAL A 639 9.47 -11.76 -11.91
CA VAL A 639 9.06 -10.67 -10.98
C VAL A 639 8.12 -11.17 -9.89
N TRP A 640 7.43 -12.29 -10.11
CA TRP A 640 6.56 -12.93 -9.13
C TRP A 640 7.22 -14.08 -8.35
N ARG A 641 8.53 -14.32 -8.50
CA ARG A 641 9.22 -15.34 -7.66
C ARG A 641 9.20 -14.90 -6.20
N ARG A 642 8.62 -15.74 -5.32
CA ARG A 642 8.50 -15.39 -3.90
C ARG A 642 8.16 -16.63 -3.04
N ASN A 643 8.96 -16.84 -1.99
CA ASN A 643 8.64 -17.76 -0.90
C ASN A 643 7.88 -17.03 0.21
N PHE A 644 6.99 -17.73 0.91
CA PHE A 644 6.25 -17.23 2.07
C PHE A 644 6.33 -18.20 3.24
N THR A 645 6.25 -17.69 4.47
CA THR A 645 5.94 -18.57 5.61
C THR A 645 4.48 -19.03 5.50
N PRO A 646 4.14 -20.23 6.00
CA PRO A 646 2.75 -20.71 5.99
C PRO A 646 1.80 -19.78 6.76
N GLU A 647 2.26 -19.17 7.85
CA GLU A 647 1.50 -18.24 8.66
C GLU A 647 1.21 -16.95 7.90
N GLU A 648 2.19 -16.39 7.18
CA GLU A 648 2.00 -15.22 6.33
C GLU A 648 0.97 -15.50 5.22
N LEU A 649 1.07 -16.66 4.56
CA LEU A 649 0.07 -17.06 3.56
C LEU A 649 -1.34 -17.12 4.17
N ASN A 650 -1.49 -17.67 5.39
CA ASN A 650 -2.79 -17.71 6.05
C ASN A 650 -3.38 -16.32 6.35
N VAL A 651 -2.54 -15.35 6.71
CA VAL A 651 -2.99 -13.96 6.87
C VAL A 651 -3.40 -13.38 5.53
N ARG A 652 -2.56 -13.53 4.50
CA ARG A 652 -2.80 -12.98 3.16
C ARG A 652 -4.06 -13.54 2.50
N LEU A 653 -4.34 -14.83 2.63
CA LEU A 653 -5.56 -15.45 2.08
C LEU A 653 -6.86 -14.83 2.63
N THR A 654 -6.80 -14.14 3.77
CA THR A 654 -7.96 -13.50 4.39
C THR A 654 -7.99 -11.98 4.15
N THR A 655 -6.83 -11.34 3.99
CA THR A 655 -6.71 -9.88 4.08
C THR A 655 -6.12 -9.20 2.85
N ASP A 656 -5.40 -9.96 2.00
CA ASP A 656 -4.67 -9.37 0.87
C ASP A 656 -5.48 -9.51 -0.43
N PRO A 657 -5.74 -8.40 -1.15
CA PRO A 657 -6.42 -8.46 -2.44
C PRO A 657 -5.59 -9.11 -3.54
N HIS A 658 -4.28 -9.33 -3.31
CA HIS A 658 -3.41 -10.02 -4.26
C HIS A 658 -3.41 -11.54 -4.02
N ALA A 659 -3.57 -12.31 -5.08
CA ALA A 659 -3.31 -13.75 -5.02
C ALA A 659 -1.83 -14.00 -4.66
N PRO A 660 -1.50 -15.13 -3.99
CA PRO A 660 -0.10 -15.49 -3.75
C PRO A 660 0.71 -15.48 -5.04
N ALA A 661 1.95 -15.01 -4.95
CA ALA A 661 2.79 -14.65 -6.09
C ALA A 661 2.97 -15.79 -7.12
N ASN A 662 3.07 -17.04 -6.68
CA ASN A 662 3.13 -18.20 -7.57
C ASN A 662 1.89 -18.35 -8.46
N PHE A 663 0.70 -17.96 -7.98
CA PHE A 663 -0.53 -18.00 -8.79
C PHE A 663 -0.66 -16.78 -9.71
N ARG A 664 -0.09 -15.64 -9.35
CA ARG A 664 0.04 -14.49 -10.26
C ARG A 664 0.95 -14.85 -11.45
N ALA A 665 2.07 -15.55 -11.20
CA ALA A 665 3.01 -15.99 -12.24
C ALA A 665 2.36 -16.85 -13.33
N ILE A 666 1.34 -17.64 -13.00
CA ILE A 666 0.73 -18.63 -13.90
C ILE A 666 -0.72 -18.30 -14.30
N GLY A 667 -1.45 -17.56 -13.46
CA GLY A 667 -2.89 -17.32 -13.63
C GLY A 667 -3.22 -16.55 -14.89
N ALA A 668 -2.53 -15.43 -15.11
CA ALA A 668 -2.69 -14.62 -16.33
C ALA A 668 -2.15 -15.34 -17.59
N PRO A 669 -0.90 -15.84 -17.63
CA PRO A 669 -0.36 -16.52 -18.81
C PRO A 669 -1.22 -17.69 -19.31
N SER A 670 -1.82 -18.47 -18.40
CA SER A 670 -2.63 -19.65 -18.77
C SER A 670 -3.87 -19.31 -19.62
N ASN A 671 -4.33 -18.07 -19.62
CA ASN A 671 -5.45 -17.59 -20.44
C ASN A 671 -5.01 -17.01 -21.79
N LEU A 672 -3.70 -16.84 -22.02
CA LEU A 672 -3.20 -16.17 -23.21
C LEU A 672 -2.79 -17.17 -24.30
N PRO A 673 -3.44 -17.16 -25.48
CA PRO A 673 -3.03 -17.98 -26.63
C PRO A 673 -1.58 -17.72 -27.06
N THR A 674 -1.10 -16.49 -26.85
CA THR A 674 0.28 -16.09 -27.13
C THR A 674 1.31 -16.79 -26.25
N PHE A 675 0.97 -17.08 -24.98
CA PHE A 675 1.78 -17.95 -24.13
C PHE A 675 1.86 -19.36 -24.65
N ALA A 676 0.69 -19.95 -24.99
CA ALA A 676 0.65 -21.31 -25.56
C ALA A 676 1.47 -21.40 -26.84
N ALA A 677 1.42 -20.39 -27.71
CA ALA A 677 2.21 -20.31 -28.93
C ALA A 677 3.71 -20.21 -28.64
N ALA A 678 4.13 -19.33 -27.70
CA ALA A 678 5.54 -19.12 -27.34
C ALA A 678 6.22 -20.40 -26.86
N PHE A 679 5.53 -21.22 -26.08
CA PHE A 679 6.05 -22.48 -25.52
C PHE A 679 5.60 -23.73 -26.28
N SER A 680 4.87 -23.58 -27.40
CA SER A 680 4.33 -24.68 -28.20
C SER A 680 3.40 -25.62 -27.42
N CYS A 681 2.64 -25.08 -26.48
CA CYS A 681 1.71 -25.80 -25.64
C CYS A 681 0.53 -26.37 -26.44
N LYS A 682 -0.02 -27.48 -25.99
CA LYS A 682 -1.12 -28.18 -26.65
C LYS A 682 -2.41 -28.03 -25.84
N PRO A 683 -3.56 -28.10 -26.50
CA PRO A 683 -4.87 -28.21 -25.84
C PRO A 683 -4.87 -29.28 -24.76
N GLY A 684 -5.47 -28.97 -23.61
CA GLY A 684 -5.57 -29.87 -22.46
C GLY A 684 -4.38 -29.87 -21.52
N GLN A 685 -3.27 -29.21 -21.83
CA GLN A 685 -2.17 -29.03 -20.88
C GLN A 685 -2.55 -28.03 -19.79
N PRO A 686 -2.03 -28.14 -18.55
CA PRO A 686 -2.41 -27.31 -17.40
C PRO A 686 -2.30 -25.80 -17.63
N MET A 687 -1.31 -25.35 -18.40
CA MET A 687 -1.10 -23.94 -18.73
C MET A 687 -1.89 -23.46 -19.97
N VAL A 688 -2.84 -24.26 -20.48
CA VAL A 688 -3.70 -23.89 -21.62
C VAL A 688 -5.16 -23.90 -21.18
N ARG A 689 -5.72 -22.73 -21.01
CA ARG A 689 -7.15 -22.54 -20.76
C ARG A 689 -7.84 -22.17 -22.07
N GLU A 690 -8.84 -22.93 -22.45
CA GLU A 690 -9.55 -22.78 -23.72
C GLU A 690 -11.05 -22.99 -23.56
N GLY A 691 -11.81 -22.56 -24.56
CA GLY A 691 -13.29 -22.64 -24.57
C GLY A 691 -13.88 -21.92 -23.37
N ASP A 692 -14.78 -22.60 -22.63
CA ASP A 692 -15.47 -22.01 -21.47
C ASP A 692 -14.54 -21.75 -20.27
N LYS A 693 -13.36 -22.36 -20.23
CA LYS A 693 -12.38 -22.14 -19.18
C LYS A 693 -11.49 -20.93 -19.41
N GLN A 694 -11.36 -20.47 -20.65
CA GLN A 694 -10.57 -19.30 -20.99
C GLN A 694 -11.28 -18.03 -20.52
N VAL A 695 -10.51 -17.13 -19.90
CA VAL A 695 -11.01 -15.82 -19.50
C VAL A 695 -10.42 -14.76 -20.42
N VAL A 696 -11.29 -13.99 -21.05
CA VAL A 696 -10.95 -12.85 -21.89
C VAL A 696 -11.80 -11.67 -21.44
N ILE A 697 -11.17 -10.67 -20.85
CA ILE A 697 -11.83 -9.46 -20.36
C ILE A 697 -11.37 -8.25 -21.18
N TRP A 698 -10.10 -7.89 -21.13
CA TRP A 698 -9.48 -6.74 -21.80
C TRP A 698 -8.47 -7.14 -22.85
#